data_8fcb300104cbf5771b8b4831b3555cdb
#
_entry.id   8fcb300104cbf5771b8b4831b3555cdb
#
_cell.length_a   1.000
_cell.length_b   1.000
_cell.length_c   1.000
_cell.angle_alpha   90.00
_cell.angle_beta   90.00
_cell.angle_gamma   90.00
#
_symmetry.space_group_name_H-M   'P 1'
#
loop_
_entity.id
_entity.type
_entity.pdbx_description
1 polymer ?
#
loop_
_entity_poly.entity_id
_entity_poly.type
_entity_poly.pdbx_seq_one_letter_code
_entity_poly.pdbx_strand_id
1 'polypeptide(L)'
;MILPETNIIIREAGKIDELTLINNNLIVTGSISGKHPGSFVLSDDQRTIIFKPNENFMKGETVYVYYSGGISNIGGDELPPFDFKFKISEIFSAKEYSRIISKILEQETKPKFSITKKSISKSIFSTDEELPEDFPTLTINTYNNPTEGFLFISPYSIGQPLGYLIITDNQGIPIYYTKYSSSKHGLTLQPNGLLTYYDLQTMRFYAMDSSYTLVDTFKTGNGYITDIHELQILPNGHALLMAYDPQPVRMDTIVPGGDSSATVVGLIIQELDSGKNVVFQWRSWDHFSIFDVTEDIGLDWRWIDYVHGNAIELDSDGNLLVSCRHMDEITKIDRQTGDIIWRLGGKKAKNNDFIFTNDEITFSHQHDIRRLSNGNITMFDNGNLHSPSFSRPIEYQLDEQNYTANLVWDFSYDPVVYSRAMGNTQRLHNNSSIIGWGIRSGDLRAITEVNDDGTVALELSLQDNMLSYRAFRFDWKTNLFIADPDSIFFESIEVGDSSTIYFNLVSNSANSINITSFYNTDSAYSVLTAVPFIVPAFGKVPIEIKFKPFEEGYFKDILHIRSDTETSRVAQLMILAGRTDSTISSIDNQAVVSEFRLEQNYPNPFNPITTIQYQIPVTEWVTINVYDALGNEILTLVNEKKRAGIYEIEFDGSLLSSGIYFYRFQAGEYKDVKKLILLK
;
A
#
# COMPACT_ATOMS: atom_id res chain seq x y z
N MET A 1 -6.98 -25.57 -16.44
CA MET A 1 -7.39 -26.62 -15.47
C MET A 1 -7.70 -25.96 -14.15
N ILE A 2 -8.70 -26.40 -13.43
CA ILE A 2 -9.24 -25.79 -12.21
C ILE A 2 -8.96 -26.73 -11.03
N LEU A 3 -8.73 -26.18 -9.83
CA LEU A 3 -8.42 -27.00 -8.66
C LEU A 3 -9.66 -27.66 -8.06
N PRO A 4 -9.52 -28.81 -7.36
CA PRO A 4 -10.66 -29.53 -6.79
C PRO A 4 -11.50 -28.72 -5.80
N GLU A 5 -10.92 -27.76 -5.12
CA GLU A 5 -11.54 -26.93 -4.09
C GLU A 5 -12.33 -25.73 -4.67
N THR A 6 -12.47 -25.67 -6.01
CA THR A 6 -13.11 -24.52 -6.66
C THR A 6 -14.59 -24.40 -6.33
N ASN A 7 -15.04 -23.16 -6.12
CA ASN A 7 -16.45 -22.80 -6.11
C ASN A 7 -16.92 -22.43 -7.53
N ILE A 8 -18.23 -22.40 -7.74
CA ILE A 8 -18.81 -21.91 -9.00
C ILE A 8 -19.32 -20.50 -8.75
N ILE A 9 -18.86 -19.56 -9.56
CA ILE A 9 -19.15 -18.13 -9.44
C ILE A 9 -20.05 -17.74 -10.60
N ILE A 10 -21.19 -17.12 -10.30
CA ILE A 10 -22.14 -16.60 -11.29
C ILE A 10 -22.31 -15.11 -10.97
N ARG A 11 -21.83 -14.23 -11.84
CA ARG A 11 -21.89 -12.79 -11.66
C ARG A 11 -22.93 -12.17 -12.55
N GLU A 12 -23.72 -11.24 -12.00
CA GLU A 12 -24.80 -10.54 -12.66
C GLU A 12 -24.57 -9.03 -12.63
N ALA A 13 -25.03 -8.31 -13.65
CA ALA A 13 -24.92 -6.85 -13.69
C ALA A 13 -25.82 -6.16 -12.64
N GLY A 14 -27.01 -6.73 -12.39
CA GLY A 14 -27.99 -6.26 -11.43
C GLY A 14 -27.83 -6.91 -10.04
N LYS A 15 -28.41 -6.29 -9.01
CA LYS A 15 -28.51 -6.93 -7.70
C LYS A 15 -29.50 -8.08 -7.74
N ILE A 16 -29.13 -9.22 -7.19
CA ILE A 16 -29.90 -10.46 -7.15
C ILE A 16 -30.93 -10.41 -6.01
N ASP A 17 -32.14 -10.86 -6.26
CA ASP A 17 -33.16 -11.07 -5.23
C ASP A 17 -32.83 -12.39 -4.50
N GLU A 18 -32.33 -12.28 -3.28
CA GLU A 18 -31.96 -13.41 -2.43
C GLU A 18 -33.09 -14.43 -2.23
N LEU A 19 -34.35 -13.98 -2.25
CA LEU A 19 -35.51 -14.83 -2.09
C LEU A 19 -35.68 -15.82 -3.25
N THR A 20 -35.08 -15.56 -4.39
CA THR A 20 -35.11 -16.40 -5.58
C THR A 20 -34.01 -17.46 -5.62
N LEU A 21 -33.03 -17.40 -4.69
CA LEU A 21 -31.94 -18.39 -4.59
C LEU A 21 -32.46 -19.72 -4.01
N ILE A 22 -32.88 -20.60 -4.88
CA ILE A 22 -33.38 -21.92 -4.50
C ILE A 22 -32.38 -23.00 -4.92
N ASN A 23 -32.02 -23.90 -4.01
CA ASN A 23 -30.97 -24.94 -4.21
C ASN A 23 -31.18 -25.87 -5.40
N ASN A 24 -32.33 -25.87 -6.04
CA ASN A 24 -32.66 -26.78 -7.15
C ASN A 24 -32.42 -26.17 -8.54
N ASN A 25 -32.06 -24.86 -8.61
CA ASN A 25 -31.94 -24.16 -9.88
C ASN A 25 -30.60 -24.41 -10.59
N LEU A 26 -29.58 -24.85 -9.83
CA LEU A 26 -28.26 -25.18 -10.35
C LEU A 26 -27.96 -26.65 -10.12
N ILE A 27 -27.66 -27.36 -11.20
CA ILE A 27 -27.23 -28.74 -11.17
C ILE A 27 -25.76 -28.81 -11.51
N VAL A 28 -24.97 -29.35 -10.57
CA VAL A 28 -23.54 -29.55 -10.73
C VAL A 28 -23.24 -31.05 -10.71
N THR A 29 -22.54 -31.53 -11.73
CA THR A 29 -22.26 -32.97 -11.89
C THR A 29 -20.83 -33.18 -12.37
N GLY A 30 -20.03 -33.89 -11.60
CA GLY A 30 -18.73 -34.40 -12.00
C GLY A 30 -18.85 -35.69 -12.83
N SER A 31 -18.02 -35.82 -13.85
CA SER A 31 -18.00 -37.00 -14.70
C SER A 31 -17.55 -38.28 -13.98
N ILE A 32 -16.90 -38.17 -12.84
CA ILE A 32 -16.41 -39.26 -11.99
C ILE A 32 -17.19 -39.31 -10.68
N SER A 33 -17.31 -38.16 -10.01
CA SER A 33 -17.90 -38.06 -8.66
C SER A 33 -19.44 -38.02 -8.65
N GLY A 34 -20.06 -37.75 -9.80
CA GLY A 34 -21.51 -37.67 -9.89
C GLY A 34 -22.07 -36.32 -9.44
N LYS A 35 -23.28 -36.30 -8.92
CA LYS A 35 -23.98 -35.06 -8.53
C LYS A 35 -23.33 -34.43 -7.27
N HIS A 36 -23.03 -33.13 -7.33
CA HIS A 36 -22.53 -32.35 -6.21
C HIS A 36 -23.65 -31.50 -5.62
N PRO A 37 -24.18 -31.84 -4.43
CA PRO A 37 -24.98 -30.93 -3.65
C PRO A 37 -24.09 -29.84 -3.09
N GLY A 38 -24.66 -28.64 -2.87
CA GLY A 38 -23.92 -27.48 -2.33
C GLY A 38 -24.87 -26.43 -1.78
N SER A 39 -24.32 -25.38 -1.30
CA SER A 39 -25.03 -24.20 -0.79
C SER A 39 -24.75 -22.98 -1.64
N PHE A 40 -25.71 -22.06 -1.72
CA PHE A 40 -25.55 -20.76 -2.30
C PHE A 40 -25.11 -19.74 -1.23
N VAL A 41 -24.18 -18.89 -1.58
CA VAL A 41 -23.81 -17.68 -0.85
C VAL A 41 -23.99 -16.51 -1.81
N LEU A 42 -24.71 -15.49 -1.38
CA LEU A 42 -24.77 -14.22 -2.09
C LEU A 42 -23.64 -13.33 -1.58
N SER A 43 -22.90 -12.71 -2.48
CA SER A 43 -21.88 -11.73 -2.12
C SER A 43 -22.49 -10.51 -1.42
N ASP A 44 -21.69 -9.77 -0.69
CA ASP A 44 -22.12 -8.55 0.04
C ASP A 44 -22.60 -7.44 -0.90
N ASP A 45 -22.08 -7.36 -2.13
CA ASP A 45 -22.56 -6.44 -3.18
C ASP A 45 -23.89 -6.88 -3.81
N GLN A 46 -24.38 -8.06 -3.44
CA GLN A 46 -25.61 -8.70 -3.93
C GLN A 46 -25.62 -8.99 -5.45
N ARG A 47 -24.46 -9.04 -6.11
CA ARG A 47 -24.36 -9.24 -7.57
C ARG A 47 -23.75 -10.59 -7.96
N THR A 48 -23.18 -11.31 -7.00
CA THR A 48 -22.45 -12.55 -7.28
C THR A 48 -23.03 -13.70 -6.46
N ILE A 49 -23.46 -14.74 -7.15
CA ILE A 49 -23.88 -16.01 -6.55
C ILE A 49 -22.66 -16.92 -6.53
N ILE A 50 -22.36 -17.47 -5.36
CA ILE A 50 -21.28 -18.42 -5.15
C ILE A 50 -21.89 -19.74 -4.75
N PHE A 51 -21.81 -20.74 -5.63
CA PHE A 51 -22.18 -22.10 -5.28
C PHE A 51 -20.98 -22.83 -4.68
N LYS A 52 -21.11 -23.24 -3.43
CA LYS A 52 -20.10 -24.00 -2.68
C LYS A 52 -20.48 -25.46 -2.65
N PRO A 53 -19.77 -26.34 -3.39
CA PRO A 53 -20.00 -27.80 -3.30
C PRO A 53 -19.72 -28.27 -1.86
N ASN A 54 -20.52 -29.20 -1.37
CA ASN A 54 -20.33 -29.81 -0.04
C ASN A 54 -19.05 -30.66 0.04
N GLU A 55 -18.64 -31.20 -1.11
CA GLU A 55 -17.42 -32.00 -1.26
C GLU A 55 -16.62 -31.51 -2.45
N ASN A 56 -15.30 -31.60 -2.35
CA ASN A 56 -14.38 -31.21 -3.43
C ASN A 56 -14.60 -32.10 -4.65
N PHE A 57 -14.33 -31.56 -5.83
CA PHE A 57 -14.38 -32.32 -7.08
C PHE A 57 -13.24 -33.36 -7.15
N MET A 58 -13.45 -34.39 -7.95
CA MET A 58 -12.44 -35.42 -8.20
C MET A 58 -11.40 -34.92 -9.22
N LYS A 59 -10.15 -35.27 -8.99
CA LYS A 59 -9.07 -34.94 -9.93
C LYS A 59 -9.31 -35.56 -11.30
N GLY A 60 -9.05 -34.77 -12.34
CA GLY A 60 -9.17 -35.20 -13.72
C GLY A 60 -10.58 -35.25 -14.29
N GLU A 61 -11.60 -35.03 -13.47
CA GLU A 61 -12.98 -35.06 -13.96
C GLU A 61 -13.37 -33.82 -14.74
N THR A 62 -14.39 -33.97 -15.56
CA THR A 62 -15.09 -32.83 -16.16
C THR A 62 -16.32 -32.53 -15.33
N VAL A 63 -16.45 -31.30 -14.88
CA VAL A 63 -17.63 -30.81 -14.16
C VAL A 63 -18.56 -30.13 -15.14
N TYR A 64 -19.83 -30.53 -15.11
CA TYR A 64 -20.92 -29.95 -15.89
C TYR A 64 -21.80 -29.14 -14.97
N VAL A 65 -22.06 -27.92 -15.35
CA VAL A 65 -22.91 -26.98 -14.63
C VAL A 65 -24.09 -26.65 -15.51
N TYR A 66 -25.30 -26.85 -15.01
CA TYR A 66 -26.54 -26.54 -15.69
C TYR A 66 -27.43 -25.69 -14.79
N TYR A 67 -27.86 -24.52 -15.25
CA TYR A 67 -28.81 -23.66 -14.60
C TYR A 67 -30.11 -23.60 -15.41
N SER A 68 -31.23 -23.85 -14.76
CA SER A 68 -32.54 -24.00 -15.43
C SER A 68 -33.40 -22.72 -15.43
N GLY A 69 -32.97 -21.65 -14.74
CA GLY A 69 -33.77 -20.43 -14.56
C GLY A 69 -34.33 -20.29 -13.14
N GLY A 70 -35.11 -19.24 -12.91
CA GLY A 70 -35.82 -18.97 -11.65
C GLY A 70 -35.07 -18.12 -10.63
N ILE A 71 -33.86 -17.63 -10.92
CA ILE A 71 -33.18 -16.59 -10.15
C ILE A 71 -33.44 -15.27 -10.87
N SER A 72 -33.83 -14.22 -10.13
CA SER A 72 -34.08 -12.89 -10.69
C SER A 72 -33.29 -11.82 -9.95
N ASN A 73 -33.09 -10.69 -10.60
CA ASN A 73 -32.60 -9.48 -9.95
C ASN A 73 -33.74 -8.76 -9.19
N ILE A 74 -33.40 -7.80 -8.35
CA ILE A 74 -34.38 -7.01 -7.57
C ILE A 74 -35.32 -6.18 -8.47
N GLY A 75 -35.00 -6.00 -9.75
CA GLY A 75 -35.87 -5.36 -10.75
C GLY A 75 -36.90 -6.31 -11.35
N GLY A 76 -36.81 -7.61 -11.05
CA GLY A 76 -37.70 -8.67 -11.57
C GLY A 76 -37.24 -9.30 -12.89
N ASP A 77 -36.07 -8.93 -13.42
CA ASP A 77 -35.52 -9.58 -14.60
C ASP A 77 -34.93 -10.93 -14.22
N GLU A 78 -35.30 -11.98 -14.91
CA GLU A 78 -34.84 -13.33 -14.65
C GLU A 78 -33.48 -13.60 -15.30
N LEU A 79 -32.56 -14.20 -14.57
CA LEU A 79 -31.29 -14.68 -15.09
C LEU A 79 -31.56 -15.77 -16.15
N PRO A 80 -31.07 -15.61 -17.38
CA PRO A 80 -31.34 -16.57 -18.45
C PRO A 80 -30.72 -17.94 -18.13
N PRO A 81 -31.35 -19.06 -18.55
CA PRO A 81 -30.76 -20.40 -18.41
C PRO A 81 -29.41 -20.48 -19.14
N PHE A 82 -28.46 -21.18 -18.55
CA PHE A 82 -27.13 -21.40 -19.14
C PHE A 82 -26.60 -22.80 -18.78
N ASP A 83 -25.61 -23.25 -19.53
CA ASP A 83 -24.79 -24.40 -19.19
C ASP A 83 -23.33 -24.14 -19.57
N PHE A 84 -22.42 -24.70 -18.80
CA PHE A 84 -21.00 -24.73 -19.12
C PHE A 84 -20.32 -25.94 -18.47
N LYS A 85 -19.08 -26.20 -18.88
CA LYS A 85 -18.26 -27.26 -18.31
C LYS A 85 -16.84 -26.81 -18.12
N PHE A 86 -16.16 -27.41 -17.13
CA PHE A 86 -14.74 -27.21 -16.90
C PHE A 86 -14.06 -28.50 -16.46
N LYS A 87 -12.73 -28.58 -16.63
CA LYS A 87 -11.94 -29.72 -16.24
C LYS A 87 -11.16 -29.48 -14.96
N ILE A 88 -11.23 -30.42 -14.03
CA ILE A 88 -10.44 -30.40 -12.79
C ILE A 88 -9.02 -30.90 -13.09
N SER A 89 -8.02 -30.25 -12.45
CA SER A 89 -6.61 -30.62 -12.57
C SER A 89 -6.37 -32.08 -12.14
N GLU A 90 -5.63 -32.82 -12.97
CA GLU A 90 -5.25 -34.21 -12.67
C GLU A 90 -3.98 -34.29 -11.80
N ILE A 91 -3.17 -33.27 -11.71
CA ILE A 91 -1.72 -33.45 -11.71
C ILE A 91 -1.05 -33.08 -10.40
N PHE A 92 -1.50 -32.09 -9.66
CA PHE A 92 -0.82 -31.74 -8.43
C PHE A 92 -1.63 -32.11 -7.18
N SER A 93 -1.00 -32.88 -6.28
CA SER A 93 -1.50 -32.95 -4.90
C SER A 93 -1.31 -31.58 -4.25
N ALA A 94 -2.10 -31.23 -3.24
CA ALA A 94 -1.93 -29.98 -2.50
C ALA A 94 -0.48 -29.80 -1.98
N LYS A 95 0.17 -30.92 -1.61
CA LYS A 95 1.58 -30.93 -1.19
C LYS A 95 2.54 -30.61 -2.33
N GLU A 96 2.29 -31.11 -3.51
CA GLU A 96 3.11 -30.82 -4.71
C GLU A 96 2.93 -29.40 -5.17
N TYR A 97 1.69 -28.92 -5.21
CA TYR A 97 1.36 -27.54 -5.53
C TYR A 97 2.08 -26.57 -4.56
N SER A 98 1.94 -26.78 -3.26
CA SER A 98 2.64 -25.98 -2.25
C SER A 98 4.17 -26.00 -2.43
N ARG A 99 4.75 -27.17 -2.78
CA ARG A 99 6.19 -27.27 -3.07
C ARG A 99 6.61 -26.49 -4.32
N ILE A 100 5.80 -26.49 -5.37
CA ILE A 100 6.05 -25.74 -6.60
C ILE A 100 6.04 -24.24 -6.28
N ILE A 101 5.00 -23.75 -5.61
CA ILE A 101 4.89 -22.33 -5.24
C ILE A 101 6.04 -21.92 -4.34
N SER A 102 6.41 -22.73 -3.34
CA SER A 102 7.57 -22.42 -2.49
C SER A 102 8.86 -22.27 -3.28
N LYS A 103 9.06 -23.05 -4.38
CA LYS A 103 10.23 -22.90 -5.23
C LYS A 103 10.20 -21.62 -6.09
N ILE A 104 9.02 -21.23 -6.60
CA ILE A 104 8.85 -19.99 -7.34
C ILE A 104 9.18 -18.82 -6.43
N LEU A 105 8.56 -18.74 -5.26
CA LEU A 105 8.82 -17.71 -4.26
C LEU A 105 10.28 -17.67 -3.80
N GLU A 106 10.92 -18.85 -3.67
CA GLU A 106 12.35 -18.92 -3.36
C GLU A 106 13.24 -18.34 -4.48
N GLN A 107 12.87 -18.54 -5.74
CA GLN A 107 13.61 -17.98 -6.88
C GLN A 107 13.46 -16.45 -6.95
N GLU A 108 12.29 -15.94 -6.66
CA GLU A 108 11.99 -14.50 -6.64
C GLU A 108 12.68 -13.77 -5.49
N THR A 109 12.69 -14.37 -4.30
CA THR A 109 13.22 -13.74 -3.09
C THR A 109 14.72 -13.93 -2.90
N LYS A 110 15.38 -14.87 -3.63
CA LYS A 110 16.83 -15.13 -3.56
C LYS A 110 17.53 -14.67 -4.83
N PRO A 111 18.20 -13.53 -4.83
CA PRO A 111 18.99 -13.10 -5.97
C PRO A 111 20.11 -14.11 -6.27
N LYS A 112 20.29 -14.44 -7.55
CA LYS A 112 21.33 -15.38 -8.02
C LYS A 112 22.75 -14.81 -8.01
N PHE A 113 22.99 -13.59 -7.48
CA PHE A 113 24.28 -12.90 -7.56
C PHE A 113 24.82 -12.56 -6.17
N SER A 114 26.15 -12.70 -6.03
CA SER A 114 26.86 -12.07 -4.92
C SER A 114 26.90 -10.56 -5.13
N ILE A 115 26.35 -9.82 -4.21
CA ILE A 115 26.52 -8.38 -4.16
C ILE A 115 28.01 -8.13 -3.86
N THR A 116 28.70 -7.42 -4.74
CA THR A 116 30.10 -7.02 -4.49
C THR A 116 30.11 -6.05 -3.31
N LYS A 117 30.91 -6.36 -2.27
CA LYS A 117 31.07 -5.52 -1.09
C LYS A 117 31.45 -4.09 -1.51
N LYS A 118 30.51 -3.17 -1.47
CA LYS A 118 30.77 -1.73 -1.42
C LYS A 118 30.83 -1.27 0.01
N SER A 119 31.78 -0.45 0.37
CA SER A 119 31.81 0.19 1.68
C SER A 119 30.62 1.12 1.81
N ILE A 120 29.82 0.94 2.85
CA ILE A 120 28.75 1.86 3.21
C ILE A 120 29.37 3.19 3.63
N SER A 121 28.91 4.30 3.07
CA SER A 121 29.24 5.64 3.59
C SER A 121 28.68 5.74 5.02
N LYS A 122 29.37 6.50 5.89
CA LYS A 122 28.85 6.78 7.21
C LYS A 122 27.56 7.57 7.07
N SER A 123 26.49 7.19 7.80
CA SER A 123 25.26 7.97 7.84
C SER A 123 25.55 9.42 8.23
N ILE A 124 24.83 10.37 7.61
CA ILE A 124 24.91 11.78 8.00
C ILE A 124 24.27 12.06 9.36
N PHE A 125 23.42 11.12 9.85
CA PHE A 125 22.85 11.15 11.19
C PHE A 125 23.48 10.04 12.05
N SER A 126 23.84 10.37 13.29
CA SER A 126 24.32 9.41 14.27
C SER A 126 23.13 9.02 15.16
N THR A 127 22.82 7.76 15.23
CA THR A 127 21.85 7.23 16.19
C THR A 127 22.62 6.62 17.35
N ASP A 128 22.59 7.25 18.53
CA ASP A 128 23.08 6.65 19.79
C ASP A 128 22.04 5.67 20.35
N GLU A 129 21.44 4.85 19.49
CA GLU A 129 20.33 3.98 19.84
C GLU A 129 20.77 2.56 20.13
N GLU A 130 20.23 1.99 21.20
CA GLU A 130 20.26 0.56 21.41
C GLU A 130 19.25 -0.13 20.47
N LEU A 131 19.70 -0.53 19.29
CA LEU A 131 18.97 -1.37 18.36
C LEU A 131 19.43 -2.82 18.48
N PRO A 132 18.61 -3.82 18.10
CA PRO A 132 19.07 -5.21 18.04
C PRO A 132 20.36 -5.35 17.21
N GLU A 133 21.27 -6.21 17.64
CA GLU A 133 22.58 -6.41 16.98
C GLU A 133 22.44 -6.73 15.47
N ASP A 134 21.38 -7.41 15.09
CA ASP A 134 21.06 -7.77 13.70
C ASP A 134 20.05 -6.83 13.02
N PHE A 135 19.75 -5.68 13.63
CA PHE A 135 18.89 -4.66 13.02
C PHE A 135 19.53 -4.15 11.72
N PRO A 136 18.75 -4.01 10.61
CA PRO A 136 19.30 -3.52 9.35
C PRO A 136 19.95 -2.15 9.49
N THR A 137 21.20 -2.02 9.05
CA THR A 137 21.83 -0.69 8.99
C THR A 137 21.14 0.15 7.94
N LEU A 138 20.51 1.24 8.38
CA LEU A 138 19.91 2.27 7.55
C LEU A 138 20.91 3.44 7.46
N THR A 139 21.26 3.83 6.24
CA THR A 139 22.21 4.93 6.01
C THR A 139 21.54 6.02 5.18
N ILE A 140 21.36 7.20 5.75
CA ILE A 140 20.90 8.38 5.01
C ILE A 140 22.11 9.01 4.32
N ASN A 141 22.13 8.96 2.99
CA ASN A 141 23.22 9.50 2.15
C ASN A 141 22.94 10.94 1.69
N THR A 142 21.66 11.27 1.52
CA THR A 142 21.20 12.60 1.12
C THR A 142 20.00 12.99 1.98
N TYR A 143 20.01 14.22 2.45
CA TYR A 143 18.91 14.84 3.18
C TYR A 143 18.81 16.31 2.77
N ASN A 144 17.88 16.59 1.89
CA ASN A 144 17.69 17.92 1.30
C ASN A 144 16.18 18.24 1.28
N ASN A 145 15.66 18.64 2.44
CA ASN A 145 14.26 19.00 2.64
C ASN A 145 13.28 17.96 2.07
N PRO A 146 13.36 16.68 2.50
CA PRO A 146 12.44 15.66 2.04
C PRO A 146 11.00 15.93 2.50
N THR A 147 10.03 15.39 1.77
CA THR A 147 8.61 15.47 2.14
C THR A 147 8.38 14.94 3.56
N GLU A 148 7.48 15.55 4.29
CA GLU A 148 7.06 15.05 5.60
C GLU A 148 6.43 13.66 5.48
N GLY A 149 6.35 12.93 6.61
CA GLY A 149 5.86 11.57 6.69
C GLY A 149 6.96 10.55 6.96
N PHE A 150 6.61 9.27 6.91
CA PHE A 150 7.47 8.16 7.32
C PHE A 150 7.75 7.21 6.16
N LEU A 151 8.92 6.58 6.20
CA LEU A 151 9.32 5.58 5.23
C LEU A 151 8.94 4.18 5.73
N PHE A 152 8.25 3.43 4.89
CA PHE A 152 7.78 2.07 5.16
C PHE A 152 8.60 1.09 4.34
N ILE A 153 9.29 0.18 5.00
CA ILE A 153 10.11 -0.85 4.37
C ILE A 153 9.94 -2.19 5.07
N SER A 154 10.18 -3.25 4.32
CA SER A 154 10.20 -4.62 4.85
C SER A 154 11.51 -5.31 4.48
N PRO A 155 12.65 -4.94 5.13
CA PRO A 155 13.93 -5.51 4.82
C PRO A 155 13.99 -6.99 5.19
N TYR A 156 14.55 -7.79 4.30
CA TYR A 156 14.84 -9.19 4.56
C TYR A 156 16.25 -9.56 4.10
N SER A 157 16.85 -10.53 4.77
CA SER A 157 18.21 -10.97 4.49
C SER A 157 18.23 -12.03 3.39
N ILE A 158 19.18 -11.86 2.46
CA ILE A 158 19.43 -12.87 1.43
C ILE A 158 20.12 -14.08 2.07
N GLY A 159 19.45 -15.23 2.02
CA GLY A 159 20.01 -16.51 2.48
C GLY A 159 19.92 -16.75 3.99
N GLN A 160 19.31 -15.86 4.76
CA GLN A 160 19.01 -16.04 6.18
C GLN A 160 17.50 -15.90 6.43
N PRO A 161 16.91 -16.67 7.34
CA PRO A 161 15.49 -16.55 7.69
C PRO A 161 15.27 -15.35 8.63
N LEU A 162 15.57 -14.16 8.15
CA LEU A 162 15.47 -12.91 8.89
C LEU A 162 14.69 -11.88 8.07
N GLY A 163 13.68 -11.29 8.66
CA GLY A 163 12.92 -10.20 8.10
C GLY A 163 12.51 -9.18 9.15
N TYR A 164 12.37 -7.95 8.73
CA TYR A 164 11.87 -6.85 9.55
C TYR A 164 10.70 -6.17 8.85
N LEU A 165 9.75 -5.67 9.62
CA LEU A 165 8.87 -4.58 9.21
C LEU A 165 9.36 -3.32 9.91
N ILE A 166 9.61 -2.26 9.17
CA ILE A 166 10.18 -1.01 9.69
C ILE A 166 9.39 0.18 9.18
N ILE A 167 9.05 1.09 10.09
CA ILE A 167 8.62 2.44 9.78
C ILE A 167 9.66 3.38 10.39
N THR A 168 10.24 4.25 9.60
CA THR A 168 11.30 5.16 10.04
C THR A 168 10.98 6.61 9.62
N ASP A 169 11.50 7.57 10.37
CA ASP A 169 11.47 8.95 9.98
C ASP A 169 12.50 9.27 8.85
N ASN A 170 12.57 10.52 8.45
CA ASN A 170 13.48 10.97 7.41
C ASN A 170 14.97 10.93 7.79
N GLN A 171 15.29 10.77 9.07
CA GLN A 171 16.65 10.64 9.56
C GLN A 171 17.10 9.16 9.67
N GLY A 172 16.18 8.23 9.37
CA GLY A 172 16.43 6.80 9.50
C GLY A 172 16.20 6.26 10.91
N ILE A 173 15.59 7.07 11.80
CA ILE A 173 15.27 6.67 13.17
C ILE A 173 13.99 5.84 13.16
N PRO A 174 14.01 4.57 13.59
CA PRO A 174 12.83 3.74 13.56
C PRO A 174 11.81 4.17 14.62
N ILE A 175 10.58 4.47 14.17
CA ILE A 175 9.42 4.69 15.03
C ILE A 175 8.64 3.41 15.30
N TYR A 176 8.76 2.44 14.40
CA TYR A 176 8.24 1.09 14.54
C TYR A 176 9.20 0.09 13.91
N TYR A 177 9.43 -1.00 14.58
CA TYR A 177 9.92 -2.21 13.94
C TYR A 177 9.41 -3.46 14.64
N THR A 178 9.34 -4.53 13.89
CA THR A 178 9.19 -5.89 14.43
C THR A 178 10.06 -6.85 13.65
N LYS A 179 10.82 -7.66 14.39
CA LYS A 179 11.71 -8.69 13.87
C LYS A 179 10.95 -10.02 13.74
N TYR A 180 11.19 -10.71 12.65
CA TYR A 180 10.63 -12.03 12.37
C TYR A 180 11.71 -13.04 11.99
N SER A 181 11.46 -14.31 12.30
CA SER A 181 12.29 -15.45 11.88
C SER A 181 12.02 -15.91 10.45
N SER A 182 11.27 -15.15 9.66
CA SER A 182 10.97 -15.40 8.24
C SER A 182 10.86 -14.08 7.51
N SER A 183 11.09 -14.08 6.20
CA SER A 183 10.94 -12.89 5.39
C SER A 183 9.49 -12.40 5.36
N LYS A 184 9.31 -11.10 5.52
CA LYS A 184 8.05 -10.37 5.35
C LYS A 184 8.22 -9.39 4.19
N HIS A 185 7.18 -9.19 3.41
CA HIS A 185 7.27 -8.40 2.18
C HIS A 185 6.14 -7.39 2.08
N GLY A 186 6.43 -6.25 1.44
CA GLY A 186 5.43 -5.30 1.00
C GLY A 186 4.66 -4.61 2.13
N LEU A 187 5.37 -4.14 3.21
CA LEU A 187 4.73 -3.31 4.24
C LEU A 187 4.17 -2.05 3.58
N THR A 188 2.85 -1.90 3.62
CA THR A 188 2.16 -0.76 3.00
C THR A 188 0.92 -0.38 3.79
N LEU A 189 0.50 0.88 3.63
CA LEU A 189 -0.76 1.41 4.17
C LEU A 189 -1.85 1.25 3.12
N GLN A 190 -2.94 0.59 3.48
CA GLN A 190 -4.11 0.41 2.62
C GLN A 190 -5.07 1.61 2.76
N PRO A 191 -5.93 1.88 1.75
CA PRO A 191 -6.89 2.99 1.78
C PRO A 191 -7.85 2.99 2.98
N ASN A 192 -8.08 1.84 3.61
CA ASN A 192 -8.90 1.70 4.82
C ASN A 192 -8.13 1.96 6.13
N GLY A 193 -6.88 2.41 6.05
CA GLY A 193 -6.04 2.72 7.22
C GLY A 193 -5.33 1.52 7.85
N LEU A 194 -5.44 0.32 7.28
CA LEU A 194 -4.73 -0.85 7.78
C LEU A 194 -3.33 -0.95 7.17
N LEU A 195 -2.36 -1.35 7.98
CA LEU A 195 -1.03 -1.77 7.54
C LEU A 195 -1.08 -3.22 7.09
N THR A 196 -0.61 -3.50 5.88
CA THR A 196 -0.56 -4.88 5.37
C THR A 196 0.84 -5.31 4.98
N TYR A 197 1.10 -6.60 5.12
CA TYR A 197 2.34 -7.24 4.69
C TYR A 197 2.09 -8.71 4.35
N TYR A 198 2.91 -9.26 3.44
CA TYR A 198 2.89 -10.69 3.11
C TYR A 198 3.85 -11.48 4.01
N ASP A 199 3.42 -12.63 4.48
CA ASP A 199 4.25 -13.58 5.22
C ASP A 199 4.60 -14.80 4.35
N LEU A 200 5.87 -14.94 4.02
CA LEU A 200 6.37 -16.03 3.18
C LEU A 200 6.19 -17.42 3.82
N GLN A 201 6.17 -17.51 5.15
CA GLN A 201 6.01 -18.79 5.84
C GLN A 201 4.58 -19.31 5.77
N THR A 202 3.59 -18.43 5.90
CA THR A 202 2.17 -18.76 5.89
C THR A 202 1.50 -18.56 4.54
N MET A 203 2.21 -17.93 3.59
CA MET A 203 1.76 -17.63 2.22
C MET A 203 0.42 -16.87 2.20
N ARG A 204 0.33 -15.79 2.99
CA ARG A 204 -0.84 -14.92 3.08
C ARG A 204 -0.48 -13.52 3.49
N PHE A 205 -1.38 -12.60 3.27
CA PHE A 205 -1.27 -11.25 3.80
C PHE A 205 -1.89 -11.15 5.18
N TYR A 206 -1.29 -10.33 6.01
CA TYR A 206 -1.77 -9.92 7.33
C TYR A 206 -2.07 -8.44 7.32
N ALA A 207 -3.10 -8.04 8.05
CA ALA A 207 -3.47 -6.65 8.25
C ALA A 207 -3.43 -6.29 9.73
N MET A 208 -2.81 -5.16 10.04
CA MET A 208 -2.70 -4.57 11.36
C MET A 208 -3.40 -3.22 11.39
N ASP A 209 -3.98 -2.89 12.52
CA ASP A 209 -4.47 -1.55 12.79
C ASP A 209 -3.33 -0.59 13.22
N SER A 210 -3.66 0.65 13.55
CA SER A 210 -2.69 1.66 13.99
C SER A 210 -2.12 1.42 15.39
N SER A 211 -2.61 0.42 16.11
CA SER A 211 -1.98 -0.09 17.34
C SER A 211 -1.03 -1.26 17.09
N TYR A 212 -0.81 -1.62 15.81
CA TYR A 212 -0.05 -2.78 15.35
C TYR A 212 -0.64 -4.13 15.78
N THR A 213 -1.93 -4.13 16.13
CA THR A 213 -2.68 -5.35 16.41
C THR A 213 -3.11 -6.01 15.10
N LEU A 214 -2.88 -7.32 14.98
CA LEU A 214 -3.38 -8.09 13.84
C LEU A 214 -4.91 -8.18 13.91
N VAL A 215 -5.58 -7.63 12.89
CA VAL A 215 -7.05 -7.55 12.83
C VAL A 215 -7.66 -8.38 11.71
N ASP A 216 -6.89 -8.69 10.66
CA ASP A 216 -7.41 -9.46 9.52
C ASP A 216 -6.29 -10.23 8.80
N THR A 217 -6.70 -11.19 7.95
CA THR A 217 -5.82 -11.93 7.05
C THR A 217 -6.47 -12.15 5.70
N PHE A 218 -5.66 -12.14 4.62
CA PHE A 218 -6.13 -12.31 3.26
C PHE A 218 -5.34 -13.42 2.57
N LYS A 219 -6.05 -14.30 1.90
CA LYS A 219 -5.50 -15.36 1.05
C LYS A 219 -6.45 -15.66 -0.10
N THR A 220 -5.91 -16.08 -1.21
CA THR A 220 -6.70 -16.55 -2.35
C THR A 220 -7.56 -17.77 -2.00
N GLY A 221 -8.73 -17.84 -2.60
CA GLY A 221 -9.67 -18.96 -2.47
C GLY A 221 -9.50 -20.01 -3.57
N ASN A 222 -10.49 -20.91 -3.67
CA ASN A 222 -10.58 -21.92 -4.72
C ASN A 222 -9.36 -22.85 -4.81
N GLY A 223 -8.64 -23.07 -3.69
CA GLY A 223 -7.47 -23.95 -3.61
C GLY A 223 -6.15 -23.31 -4.07
N TYR A 224 -6.16 -22.09 -4.57
CA TYR A 224 -4.93 -21.40 -4.99
C TYR A 224 -4.11 -20.91 -3.80
N ILE A 225 -2.79 -20.85 -3.99
CA ILE A 225 -1.85 -20.31 -3.01
C ILE A 225 -1.55 -18.87 -3.38
N THR A 226 -1.71 -17.99 -2.40
CA THR A 226 -1.55 -16.54 -2.56
C THR A 226 -0.13 -16.19 -3.00
N ASP A 227 -0.05 -15.37 -4.03
CA ASP A 227 1.18 -14.74 -4.52
C ASP A 227 1.63 -13.62 -3.56
N ILE A 228 2.94 -13.37 -3.54
CA ILE A 228 3.59 -12.39 -2.68
C ILE A 228 3.38 -10.94 -3.13
N HIS A 229 3.08 -10.71 -4.42
CA HIS A 229 3.29 -9.42 -5.05
C HIS A 229 2.27 -8.36 -4.67
N GLU A 230 0.97 -8.71 -4.58
CA GLU A 230 -0.05 -7.67 -4.39
C GLU A 230 -1.24 -8.11 -3.52
N LEU A 231 -1.63 -7.19 -2.66
CA LEU A 231 -2.94 -7.10 -2.02
C LEU A 231 -3.43 -5.66 -2.13
N GLN A 232 -4.59 -5.44 -2.72
CA GLN A 232 -5.31 -4.17 -2.62
C GLN A 232 -6.62 -4.36 -1.86
N ILE A 233 -6.83 -3.60 -0.79
CA ILE A 233 -8.11 -3.52 -0.10
C ILE A 233 -8.88 -2.36 -0.69
N LEU A 234 -10.04 -2.67 -1.27
CA LEU A 234 -10.87 -1.70 -1.96
C LEU A 234 -11.76 -0.91 -0.97
N PRO A 235 -12.27 0.28 -1.36
CA PRO A 235 -13.12 1.09 -0.47
C PRO A 235 -14.42 0.41 -0.02
N ASN A 236 -14.91 -0.58 -0.75
CA ASN A 236 -16.08 -1.39 -0.40
C ASN A 236 -15.75 -2.57 0.55
N GLY A 237 -14.50 -2.70 1.00
CA GLY A 237 -14.03 -3.80 1.84
C GLY A 237 -13.67 -5.09 1.09
N HIS A 238 -13.80 -5.12 -0.22
CA HIS A 238 -13.29 -6.21 -1.05
C HIS A 238 -11.76 -6.19 -1.10
N ALA A 239 -11.17 -7.28 -1.57
CA ALA A 239 -9.72 -7.40 -1.72
C ALA A 239 -9.34 -8.03 -3.06
N LEU A 240 -8.38 -7.41 -3.75
CA LEU A 240 -7.76 -7.97 -4.95
C LEU A 240 -6.45 -8.66 -4.56
N LEU A 241 -6.27 -9.87 -5.07
CA LEU A 241 -5.09 -10.72 -4.83
C LEU A 241 -4.68 -11.45 -6.10
N MET A 242 -3.43 -11.90 -6.11
CA MET A 242 -2.88 -12.77 -7.14
C MET A 242 -2.55 -14.15 -6.61
N ALA A 243 -2.46 -15.12 -7.52
CA ALA A 243 -1.91 -16.44 -7.28
C ALA A 243 -1.23 -16.98 -8.52
N TYR A 244 -0.33 -17.95 -8.31
CA TYR A 244 0.29 -18.71 -9.39
C TYR A 244 -0.60 -19.86 -9.83
N ASP A 245 -0.66 -20.13 -11.15
CA ASP A 245 -1.36 -21.26 -11.74
C ASP A 245 -0.40 -22.17 -12.53
N PRO A 246 0.46 -22.95 -11.86
CA PRO A 246 1.38 -23.86 -12.52
C PRO A 246 0.63 -25.00 -13.20
N GLN A 247 0.94 -25.25 -14.46
CA GLN A 247 0.40 -26.33 -15.25
C GLN A 247 1.54 -27.18 -15.85
N PRO A 248 1.46 -28.52 -15.87
CA PRO A 248 2.40 -29.35 -16.60
C PRO A 248 2.07 -29.28 -18.08
N VAL A 249 3.06 -28.97 -18.87
CA VAL A 249 2.93 -28.83 -20.32
C VAL A 249 4.02 -29.64 -21.03
N ARG A 250 3.63 -30.36 -22.06
CA ARG A 250 4.55 -31.07 -22.95
C ARG A 250 5.19 -30.05 -23.92
N MET A 251 6.15 -29.27 -23.43
CA MET A 251 6.81 -28.24 -24.24
C MET A 251 7.57 -28.82 -25.42
N ASP A 252 8.02 -30.07 -25.34
CA ASP A 252 8.65 -30.80 -26.46
C ASP A 252 7.70 -30.98 -27.66
N THR A 253 6.39 -30.87 -27.49
CA THR A 253 5.42 -30.90 -28.58
C THR A 253 5.06 -29.50 -29.10
N ILE A 254 5.55 -28.45 -28.45
CA ILE A 254 5.19 -27.04 -28.71
C ILE A 254 6.37 -26.28 -29.34
N VAL A 255 7.58 -26.45 -28.79
CA VAL A 255 8.78 -25.78 -29.25
C VAL A 255 9.93 -26.78 -29.44
N PRO A 256 10.81 -26.58 -30.43
CA PRO A 256 12.00 -27.42 -30.59
C PRO A 256 12.90 -27.35 -29.34
N GLY A 257 13.28 -28.50 -28.81
CA GLY A 257 14.10 -28.60 -27.60
C GLY A 257 13.36 -28.42 -26.29
N GLY A 258 12.03 -28.23 -26.31
CA GLY A 258 11.21 -28.08 -25.11
C GLY A 258 11.27 -29.28 -24.18
N ASP A 259 11.13 -29.05 -22.86
CA ASP A 259 11.11 -30.11 -21.85
C ASP A 259 9.74 -30.83 -21.84
N SER A 260 9.76 -32.17 -21.96
CA SER A 260 8.54 -32.99 -21.93
C SER A 260 7.83 -33.01 -20.58
N SER A 261 8.46 -32.50 -19.54
CA SER A 261 7.97 -32.42 -18.16
C SER A 261 7.97 -30.98 -17.64
N ALA A 262 7.84 -30.01 -18.55
CA ALA A 262 7.86 -28.60 -18.17
C ALA A 262 6.69 -28.26 -17.24
N THR A 263 6.95 -27.37 -16.32
CA THR A 263 5.91 -26.67 -15.52
C THR A 263 5.84 -25.24 -16.02
N VAL A 264 4.73 -24.89 -16.63
CA VAL A 264 4.45 -23.54 -17.12
C VAL A 264 3.53 -22.86 -16.12
N VAL A 265 3.91 -21.67 -15.66
CA VAL A 265 3.23 -20.94 -14.59
C VAL A 265 2.43 -19.79 -15.18
N GLY A 266 1.13 -19.83 -14.97
CA GLY A 266 0.21 -18.75 -15.28
C GLY A 266 -0.12 -17.90 -14.07
N LEU A 267 -0.94 -16.88 -14.29
CA LEU A 267 -1.42 -15.92 -13.31
C LEU A 267 -2.91 -16.14 -13.02
N ILE A 268 -3.27 -16.08 -11.75
CA ILE A 268 -4.66 -15.94 -11.27
C ILE A 268 -4.81 -14.56 -10.64
N ILE A 269 -5.90 -13.89 -10.92
CA ILE A 269 -6.38 -12.71 -10.21
C ILE A 269 -7.68 -13.07 -9.55
N GLN A 270 -7.83 -12.75 -8.27
CA GLN A 270 -9.08 -12.93 -7.54
C GLN A 270 -9.50 -11.64 -6.86
N GLU A 271 -10.81 -11.41 -6.85
CA GLU A 271 -11.46 -10.48 -5.94
C GLU A 271 -12.22 -11.26 -4.88
N LEU A 272 -11.97 -10.90 -3.62
CA LEU A 272 -12.69 -11.43 -2.47
C LEU A 272 -13.68 -10.38 -1.98
N ASP A 273 -14.89 -10.79 -1.60
CA ASP A 273 -15.82 -9.92 -0.86
C ASP A 273 -15.37 -9.73 0.60
N SER A 274 -16.09 -8.92 1.38
CA SER A 274 -15.81 -8.71 2.81
C SER A 274 -15.89 -9.99 3.64
N GLY A 275 -16.68 -10.96 3.20
CA GLY A 275 -16.77 -12.30 3.78
C GLY A 275 -15.68 -13.29 3.31
N LYS A 276 -14.69 -12.80 2.54
CA LYS A 276 -13.57 -13.58 1.98
C LYS A 276 -14.01 -14.63 0.96
N ASN A 277 -15.17 -14.46 0.34
CA ASN A 277 -15.60 -15.31 -0.76
C ASN A 277 -15.01 -14.79 -2.07
N VAL A 278 -14.60 -15.69 -2.97
CA VAL A 278 -14.15 -15.31 -4.32
C VAL A 278 -15.37 -14.91 -5.14
N VAL A 279 -15.44 -13.63 -5.51
CA VAL A 279 -16.54 -13.05 -6.31
C VAL A 279 -16.14 -12.76 -7.76
N PHE A 280 -14.84 -12.74 -8.05
CA PHE A 280 -14.27 -12.67 -9.39
C PHE A 280 -12.98 -13.49 -9.43
N GLN A 281 -12.77 -14.20 -10.54
CA GLN A 281 -11.53 -14.94 -10.79
C GLN A 281 -11.20 -14.90 -12.28
N TRP A 282 -10.00 -14.43 -12.57
CA TRP A 282 -9.43 -14.37 -13.91
C TRP A 282 -8.19 -15.26 -14.00
N ARG A 283 -7.98 -15.90 -15.17
CA ARG A 283 -6.86 -16.79 -15.42
C ARG A 283 -6.14 -16.42 -16.71
N SER A 284 -4.84 -16.23 -16.64
CA SER A 284 -4.04 -15.93 -17.83
C SER A 284 -4.10 -17.02 -18.91
N TRP A 285 -4.25 -18.27 -18.52
CA TRP A 285 -4.39 -19.41 -19.44
C TRP A 285 -5.58 -19.32 -20.39
N ASP A 286 -6.59 -18.58 -20.04
CA ASP A 286 -7.81 -18.43 -20.82
C ASP A 286 -7.74 -17.23 -21.79
N HIS A 287 -6.72 -16.36 -21.63
CA HIS A 287 -6.62 -15.10 -22.32
C HIS A 287 -5.26 -14.84 -23.02
N PHE A 288 -4.17 -15.39 -22.49
CA PHE A 288 -2.82 -15.17 -22.99
C PHE A 288 -2.25 -16.42 -23.64
N SER A 289 -1.41 -16.21 -24.65
CA SER A 289 -0.58 -17.27 -25.24
C SER A 289 0.73 -17.40 -24.47
N ILE A 290 1.22 -18.62 -24.30
CA ILE A 290 2.58 -18.85 -23.76
C ILE A 290 3.68 -18.23 -24.66
N PHE A 291 3.36 -17.93 -25.92
CA PHE A 291 4.25 -17.24 -26.86
C PHE A 291 4.26 -15.71 -26.70
N ASP A 292 3.43 -15.16 -25.80
CA ASP A 292 3.42 -13.72 -25.52
C ASP A 292 4.62 -13.26 -24.68
N VAL A 293 5.47 -14.19 -24.21
CA VAL A 293 6.70 -13.90 -23.48
C VAL A 293 7.70 -13.11 -24.30
N THR A 294 8.52 -12.33 -23.60
CA THR A 294 9.70 -11.67 -24.17
C THR A 294 10.78 -12.67 -24.57
N GLU A 295 11.71 -12.24 -25.41
CA GLU A 295 12.73 -13.12 -26.02
C GLU A 295 13.74 -13.72 -25.03
N ASP A 296 13.86 -13.18 -23.83
CA ASP A 296 14.76 -13.65 -22.76
C ASP A 296 14.13 -14.76 -21.89
N ILE A 297 12.85 -15.04 -22.06
CA ILE A 297 12.17 -16.15 -21.38
C ILE A 297 12.22 -17.41 -22.28
N GLY A 298 13.04 -18.39 -21.89
CA GLY A 298 13.21 -19.62 -22.66
C GLY A 298 11.99 -20.56 -22.55
N LEU A 299 11.33 -20.78 -23.68
CA LEU A 299 10.21 -21.73 -23.77
C LEU A 299 10.67 -23.20 -23.79
N ASP A 300 11.96 -23.46 -23.87
CA ASP A 300 12.60 -24.78 -23.75
C ASP A 300 12.97 -25.13 -22.31
N TRP A 301 12.78 -24.22 -21.36
CA TRP A 301 13.09 -24.46 -19.96
C TRP A 301 12.10 -25.44 -19.31
N ARG A 302 12.56 -26.06 -18.23
CA ARG A 302 11.71 -26.91 -17.40
C ARG A 302 10.69 -26.13 -16.56
N TRP A 303 11.03 -24.89 -16.18
CA TRP A 303 10.21 -23.97 -15.40
C TRP A 303 10.03 -22.70 -16.19
N ILE A 304 8.80 -22.43 -16.58
CA ILE A 304 8.48 -21.30 -17.45
C ILE A 304 7.38 -20.48 -16.75
N ASP A 305 7.74 -19.36 -16.17
CA ASP A 305 6.80 -18.38 -15.69
C ASP A 305 6.54 -17.38 -16.83
N TYR A 306 5.46 -17.58 -17.57
CA TYR A 306 5.27 -16.85 -18.83
C TYR A 306 4.60 -15.49 -18.64
N VAL A 307 3.94 -15.22 -17.50
CA VAL A 307 3.28 -13.93 -17.23
C VAL A 307 4.05 -13.12 -16.19
N HIS A 308 4.30 -13.74 -15.04
CA HIS A 308 4.88 -13.08 -13.87
C HIS A 308 4.15 -11.79 -13.52
N GLY A 309 2.88 -11.90 -13.10
CA GLY A 309 2.12 -10.76 -12.60
C GLY A 309 2.76 -10.20 -11.33
N ASN A 310 2.92 -8.88 -11.22
CA ASN A 310 3.57 -8.29 -10.05
C ASN A 310 2.84 -7.07 -9.46
N ALA A 311 1.79 -6.59 -10.09
CA ALA A 311 0.91 -5.57 -9.53
C ALA A 311 -0.48 -5.65 -10.15
N ILE A 312 -1.50 -5.32 -9.35
CA ILE A 312 -2.86 -5.06 -9.78
C ILE A 312 -3.23 -3.66 -9.31
N GLU A 313 -3.91 -2.92 -10.16
CA GLU A 313 -4.46 -1.62 -9.80
C GLU A 313 -5.94 -1.56 -10.20
N LEU A 314 -6.80 -1.12 -9.27
CA LEU A 314 -8.19 -0.78 -9.61
C LEU A 314 -8.19 0.54 -10.37
N ASP A 315 -8.51 0.50 -11.65
CA ASP A 315 -8.57 1.70 -12.49
C ASP A 315 -9.78 2.58 -12.12
N SER A 316 -9.71 3.85 -12.51
CA SER A 316 -10.75 4.86 -12.24
C SER A 316 -12.12 4.53 -12.83
N ASP A 317 -12.18 3.71 -13.88
CA ASP A 317 -13.41 3.21 -14.50
C ASP A 317 -13.96 1.92 -13.86
N GLY A 318 -13.27 1.40 -12.82
CA GLY A 318 -13.63 0.19 -12.11
C GLY A 318 -13.09 -1.11 -12.72
N ASN A 319 -12.33 -1.05 -13.81
CA ASN A 319 -11.63 -2.16 -14.42
C ASN A 319 -10.26 -2.40 -13.74
N LEU A 320 -9.52 -3.43 -14.18
CA LEU A 320 -8.24 -3.79 -13.56
C LEU A 320 -7.08 -3.51 -14.52
N LEU A 321 -6.02 -2.87 -14.02
CA LEU A 321 -4.72 -2.81 -14.66
C LEU A 321 -3.81 -3.86 -14.03
N VAL A 322 -3.13 -4.65 -14.85
CA VAL A 322 -2.25 -5.72 -14.40
C VAL A 322 -0.89 -5.59 -15.05
N SER A 323 0.16 -5.58 -14.23
CA SER A 323 1.54 -5.58 -14.71
C SER A 323 2.03 -7.01 -14.92
N CYS A 324 2.32 -7.37 -16.17
CA CYS A 324 2.79 -8.67 -16.63
C CYS A 324 4.28 -8.56 -17.02
N ARG A 325 5.16 -8.88 -16.08
CA ARG A 325 6.62 -8.63 -16.17
C ARG A 325 7.29 -9.35 -17.35
N HIS A 326 7.02 -10.64 -17.51
CA HIS A 326 7.67 -11.47 -18.53
C HIS A 326 7.06 -11.31 -19.93
N MET A 327 6.07 -10.44 -20.05
CA MET A 327 5.47 -10.02 -21.31
C MET A 327 5.83 -8.59 -21.67
N ASP A 328 6.52 -7.85 -20.78
CA ASP A 328 6.76 -6.39 -20.90
C ASP A 328 5.45 -5.62 -21.12
N GLU A 329 4.41 -5.94 -20.37
CA GLU A 329 3.06 -5.51 -20.70
C GLU A 329 2.25 -5.07 -19.47
N ILE A 330 1.44 -4.02 -19.65
CA ILE A 330 0.32 -3.67 -18.78
C ILE A 330 -0.95 -4.04 -19.53
N THR A 331 -1.78 -4.89 -18.91
CA THR A 331 -3.05 -5.34 -19.50
C THR A 331 -4.22 -4.76 -18.72
N LYS A 332 -5.19 -4.14 -19.44
CA LYS A 332 -6.46 -3.73 -18.85
C LYS A 332 -7.51 -4.80 -19.05
N ILE A 333 -8.16 -5.20 -17.95
CA ILE A 333 -9.12 -6.30 -17.90
C ILE A 333 -10.48 -5.76 -17.45
N ASP A 334 -11.52 -6.08 -18.18
CA ASP A 334 -12.89 -5.82 -17.76
C ASP A 334 -13.22 -6.63 -16.51
N ARG A 335 -13.53 -5.96 -15.42
CA ARG A 335 -13.77 -6.61 -14.11
C ARG A 335 -15.09 -7.38 -14.04
N GLN A 336 -15.99 -7.20 -15.02
CA GLN A 336 -17.25 -7.95 -15.07
C GLN A 336 -17.15 -9.20 -15.94
N THR A 337 -16.58 -9.05 -17.13
CA THR A 337 -16.53 -10.13 -18.12
C THR A 337 -15.22 -10.91 -18.08
N GLY A 338 -14.13 -10.30 -17.64
CA GLY A 338 -12.78 -10.86 -17.71
C GLY A 338 -12.11 -10.64 -19.07
N ASP A 339 -12.76 -9.96 -20.02
CA ASP A 339 -12.19 -9.70 -21.33
C ASP A 339 -11.03 -8.69 -21.23
N ILE A 340 -10.05 -8.85 -22.12
CA ILE A 340 -8.98 -7.86 -22.26
C ILE A 340 -9.54 -6.65 -23.02
N ILE A 341 -9.43 -5.46 -22.41
CA ILE A 341 -9.87 -4.20 -23.01
C ILE A 341 -8.76 -3.66 -23.93
N TRP A 342 -7.52 -3.61 -23.42
CA TRP A 342 -6.35 -3.22 -24.19
C TRP A 342 -5.05 -3.74 -23.55
N ARG A 343 -3.98 -3.69 -24.33
CA ARG A 343 -2.62 -4.11 -23.94
C ARG A 343 -1.63 -2.99 -24.24
N LEU A 344 -0.95 -2.47 -23.23
CA LEU A 344 0.14 -1.50 -23.35
C LEU A 344 1.46 -2.27 -23.21
N GLY A 345 2.11 -2.56 -24.31
CA GLY A 345 3.35 -3.32 -24.37
C GLY A 345 4.56 -2.43 -24.57
N GLY A 346 5.65 -2.69 -23.83
CA GLY A 346 6.95 -2.09 -24.08
C GLY A 346 7.52 -2.50 -25.45
N LYS A 347 8.66 -1.93 -25.81
CA LYS A 347 9.28 -2.13 -27.16
C LYS A 347 9.58 -3.59 -27.53
N LYS A 348 9.73 -4.46 -26.54
CA LYS A 348 10.04 -5.89 -26.71
C LYS A 348 8.82 -6.79 -26.48
N ALA A 349 7.70 -6.24 -26.07
CA ALA A 349 6.44 -6.98 -25.93
C ALA A 349 5.98 -7.57 -27.27
N LYS A 350 5.27 -8.68 -27.22
CA LYS A 350 4.67 -9.31 -28.40
C LYS A 350 3.34 -8.63 -28.80
N ASN A 351 2.68 -8.02 -27.85
CA ASN A 351 1.39 -7.37 -28.03
C ASN A 351 1.47 -5.94 -27.50
N ASN A 352 0.93 -5.01 -28.27
CA ASN A 352 0.85 -3.61 -27.88
C ASN A 352 -0.16 -2.89 -28.78
N ASP A 353 -1.14 -2.23 -28.15
CA ASP A 353 -2.17 -1.46 -28.84
C ASP A 353 -1.80 0.02 -28.95
N PHE A 354 -0.79 0.51 -28.19
CA PHE A 354 -0.49 1.92 -28.03
C PHE A 354 0.67 2.41 -28.88
N ILE A 355 0.60 3.68 -29.26
CA ILE A 355 1.72 4.42 -29.84
C ILE A 355 2.38 5.25 -28.75
N PHE A 356 3.67 4.98 -28.51
CA PHE A 356 4.45 5.77 -27.55
C PHE A 356 4.90 7.09 -28.17
N THR A 357 4.83 8.16 -27.37
CA THR A 357 5.37 9.47 -27.70
C THR A 357 6.31 9.95 -26.59
N ASN A 358 7.37 10.66 -27.00
CA ASN A 358 8.43 11.15 -26.10
C ASN A 358 9.21 10.05 -25.35
N ASP A 359 9.07 8.78 -25.75
CA ASP A 359 9.83 7.66 -25.21
C ASP A 359 10.18 6.63 -26.31
N GLU A 360 11.42 6.66 -26.78
CA GLU A 360 11.89 5.75 -27.83
C GLU A 360 12.29 4.36 -27.28
N ILE A 361 12.58 4.29 -25.97
CA ILE A 361 13.06 3.05 -25.32
C ILE A 361 11.93 2.29 -24.66
N THR A 362 10.87 2.98 -24.22
CA THR A 362 9.70 2.46 -23.49
C THR A 362 10.12 1.75 -22.19
N PHE A 363 9.46 0.67 -21.81
CA PHE A 363 9.77 -0.06 -20.59
C PHE A 363 10.03 -1.54 -20.85
N SER A 364 10.67 -2.21 -19.90
CA SER A 364 10.78 -3.67 -19.88
C SER A 364 10.88 -4.23 -18.47
N HIS A 365 10.26 -5.39 -18.24
CA HIS A 365 10.23 -6.11 -16.96
C HIS A 365 9.73 -5.25 -15.80
N GLN A 366 8.82 -4.34 -16.09
CA GLN A 366 8.28 -3.34 -15.18
C GLN A 366 7.59 -3.94 -13.94
N HIS A 367 7.53 -3.12 -12.87
CA HIS A 367 6.81 -3.41 -11.64
C HIS A 367 5.90 -2.24 -11.24
N ASP A 368 4.93 -2.53 -10.38
CA ASP A 368 4.18 -1.54 -9.61
C ASP A 368 3.37 -0.55 -10.45
N ILE A 369 2.52 -1.06 -11.37
CA ILE A 369 1.56 -0.20 -12.08
C ILE A 369 0.61 0.49 -11.11
N ARG A 370 0.43 1.82 -11.24
CA ARG A 370 -0.54 2.61 -10.47
C ARG A 370 -1.25 3.63 -11.35
N ARG A 371 -2.55 3.82 -11.11
CA ARG A 371 -3.34 4.92 -11.70
C ARG A 371 -3.29 6.13 -10.78
N LEU A 372 -2.87 7.26 -11.28
CA LEU A 372 -2.85 8.51 -10.54
C LEU A 372 -4.19 9.25 -10.63
N SER A 373 -4.44 10.15 -9.68
CA SER A 373 -5.67 10.96 -9.66
C SER A 373 -5.82 11.90 -10.86
N ASN A 374 -4.72 12.25 -11.53
CA ASN A 374 -4.72 13.03 -12.76
C ASN A 374 -5.03 12.20 -14.02
N GLY A 375 -5.24 10.88 -13.87
CA GLY A 375 -5.51 9.96 -14.96
C GLY A 375 -4.27 9.33 -15.61
N ASN A 376 -3.06 9.76 -15.24
CA ASN A 376 -1.82 9.14 -15.71
C ASN A 376 -1.58 7.79 -15.04
N ILE A 377 -0.66 7.02 -15.58
CA ILE A 377 -0.15 5.80 -14.94
C ILE A 377 1.32 5.97 -14.58
N THR A 378 1.73 5.37 -13.46
CA THR A 378 3.14 5.22 -13.11
C THR A 378 3.52 3.76 -13.02
N MET A 379 4.80 3.47 -13.26
CA MET A 379 5.41 2.18 -13.00
C MET A 379 6.92 2.32 -12.78
N PHE A 380 7.53 1.29 -12.25
CA PHE A 380 8.98 1.17 -12.15
C PHE A 380 9.47 0.32 -13.32
N ASP A 381 10.11 0.96 -14.30
CA ASP A 381 10.75 0.31 -15.43
C ASP A 381 12.09 -0.29 -14.99
N ASN A 382 12.15 -1.62 -14.84
CA ASN A 382 13.38 -2.31 -14.48
C ASN A 382 14.41 -2.29 -15.60
N GLY A 383 14.00 -2.14 -16.85
CA GLY A 383 14.85 -1.94 -18.00
C GLY A 383 15.76 -3.11 -18.34
N ASN A 384 15.33 -4.34 -18.07
CA ASN A 384 16.14 -5.54 -18.27
C ASN A 384 16.57 -5.73 -19.73
N LEU A 385 15.73 -5.34 -20.67
CA LEU A 385 15.98 -5.44 -22.12
C LEU A 385 16.45 -4.11 -22.74
N HIS A 386 16.76 -3.10 -21.92
CA HIS A 386 17.47 -1.91 -22.38
C HIS A 386 18.92 -2.22 -22.71
N SER A 387 19.53 -1.44 -23.57
CA SER A 387 20.94 -1.59 -23.94
C SER A 387 21.69 -0.24 -23.89
N PRO A 388 22.50 0.01 -22.86
CA PRO A 388 22.74 -0.82 -21.66
C PRO A 388 21.51 -0.93 -20.75
N SER A 389 21.46 -1.98 -19.89
CA SER A 389 20.37 -2.12 -18.91
C SER A 389 20.47 -1.03 -17.85
N PHE A 390 19.35 -0.35 -17.58
CA PHE A 390 19.19 0.62 -16.50
C PHE A 390 17.73 0.70 -16.09
N SER A 391 17.45 1.15 -14.86
CA SER A 391 16.09 1.24 -14.32
C SER A 391 15.70 2.68 -14.05
N ARG A 392 14.40 2.96 -14.20
CA ARG A 392 13.81 4.29 -13.97
C ARG A 392 12.34 4.19 -13.54
N PRO A 393 11.86 5.04 -12.63
CA PRO A 393 10.45 5.31 -12.50
C PRO A 393 9.96 6.10 -13.71
N ILE A 394 8.76 5.83 -14.18
CA ILE A 394 8.17 6.49 -15.34
C ILE A 394 6.70 6.83 -15.09
N GLU A 395 6.24 7.92 -15.71
CA GLU A 395 4.83 8.32 -15.74
C GLU A 395 4.38 8.55 -17.18
N TYR A 396 3.31 7.85 -17.59
CA TYR A 396 2.68 8.05 -18.89
C TYR A 396 1.30 8.69 -18.75
N GLN A 397 1.03 9.66 -19.59
CA GLN A 397 -0.31 10.11 -19.89
C GLN A 397 -0.89 9.21 -20.97
N LEU A 398 -2.01 8.53 -20.67
CA LEU A 398 -2.69 7.66 -21.61
C LEU A 398 -3.88 8.38 -22.27
N ASP A 399 -3.99 8.22 -23.58
CA ASP A 399 -5.21 8.46 -24.33
C ASP A 399 -5.75 7.10 -24.79
N GLU A 400 -6.70 6.56 -24.03
CA GLU A 400 -7.29 5.24 -24.29
C GLU A 400 -8.24 5.24 -25.50
N GLN A 401 -8.65 6.41 -26.03
CA GLN A 401 -9.48 6.50 -27.25
C GLN A 401 -8.63 6.44 -28.51
N ASN A 402 -7.45 7.08 -28.49
CA ASN A 402 -6.53 7.11 -29.62
C ASN A 402 -5.37 6.14 -29.46
N TYR A 403 -5.32 5.39 -28.37
CA TYR A 403 -4.26 4.46 -28.02
C TYR A 403 -2.86 5.10 -28.09
N THR A 404 -2.68 6.21 -27.38
CA THR A 404 -1.37 6.84 -27.26
C THR A 404 -0.89 6.86 -25.81
N ALA A 405 0.41 6.63 -25.60
CA ALA A 405 1.09 6.69 -24.33
C ALA A 405 2.21 7.74 -24.42
N ASN A 406 2.02 8.88 -23.78
CA ASN A 406 2.96 9.98 -23.80
C ASN A 406 3.78 10.00 -22.51
N LEU A 407 5.11 9.85 -22.59
CA LEU A 407 5.98 9.99 -21.41
C LEU A 407 5.95 11.45 -20.94
N VAL A 408 5.51 11.67 -19.71
CA VAL A 408 5.42 13.00 -19.11
C VAL A 408 6.45 13.22 -17.99
N TRP A 409 6.96 12.15 -17.42
CA TRP A 409 8.00 12.21 -16.41
C TRP A 409 8.77 10.89 -16.32
N ASP A 410 10.07 10.98 -16.11
CA ASP A 410 10.95 9.89 -15.70
C ASP A 410 12.10 10.41 -14.85
N PHE A 411 12.80 9.51 -14.18
CA PHE A 411 14.02 9.84 -13.44
C PHE A 411 15.06 8.73 -13.61
N SER A 412 16.30 9.11 -13.88
CA SER A 412 17.44 8.20 -13.84
C SER A 412 18.67 8.89 -13.27
N TYR A 413 19.49 8.12 -12.58
CA TYR A 413 20.79 8.60 -12.09
C TYR A 413 21.83 8.70 -13.21
N ASP A 414 22.83 9.57 -13.01
CA ASP A 414 24.08 9.55 -13.76
C ASP A 414 25.26 9.38 -12.76
N PRO A 415 25.97 8.26 -12.76
CA PRO A 415 25.77 7.06 -13.61
C PRO A 415 24.47 6.31 -13.28
N VAL A 416 23.92 5.65 -14.29
CA VAL A 416 22.65 4.92 -14.17
C VAL A 416 22.68 3.81 -13.12
N VAL A 417 21.54 3.59 -12.48
CA VAL A 417 21.30 2.48 -11.55
C VAL A 417 20.50 1.38 -12.27
N TYR A 418 20.87 0.13 -12.04
CA TYR A 418 20.15 -1.01 -12.55
C TYR A 418 19.60 -1.88 -11.43
N SER A 419 18.27 -2.03 -11.41
CA SER A 419 17.52 -2.91 -10.55
C SER A 419 16.77 -3.95 -11.39
N ARG A 420 17.27 -5.16 -11.39
CA ARG A 420 16.79 -6.21 -12.29
C ARG A 420 15.40 -6.75 -11.99
N ALA A 421 14.87 -6.52 -10.80
CA ALA A 421 13.55 -6.99 -10.37
C ALA A 421 13.09 -6.24 -9.11
N MET A 422 11.79 -6.33 -8.80
CA MET A 422 11.15 -5.62 -7.70
C MET A 422 11.17 -4.10 -7.93
N GLY A 423 10.86 -3.32 -6.91
CA GLY A 423 10.84 -1.88 -6.98
C GLY A 423 9.44 -1.31 -7.16
N ASN A 424 9.33 -0.02 -6.93
CA ASN A 424 8.07 0.70 -7.04
C ASN A 424 8.30 2.19 -7.29
N THR A 425 7.23 2.85 -7.73
CA THR A 425 7.17 4.30 -7.92
C THR A 425 5.92 4.83 -7.23
N GLN A 426 6.08 5.64 -6.19
CA GLN A 426 4.96 6.32 -5.53
C GLN A 426 5.05 7.82 -5.77
N ARG A 427 4.09 8.41 -6.49
CA ARG A 427 3.95 9.86 -6.62
C ARG A 427 3.30 10.42 -5.35
N LEU A 428 3.85 11.49 -4.82
CA LEU A 428 3.34 12.17 -3.63
C LEU A 428 2.51 13.40 -4.01
N HIS A 429 1.75 13.93 -3.06
CA HIS A 429 0.85 15.07 -3.26
C HIS A 429 1.55 16.38 -3.70
N ASN A 430 2.84 16.51 -3.42
CA ASN A 430 3.69 17.65 -3.81
C ASN A 430 4.44 17.42 -5.12
N ASN A 431 4.04 16.42 -5.92
CA ASN A 431 4.68 15.95 -7.13
C ASN A 431 6.09 15.32 -6.94
N SER A 432 6.62 15.24 -5.73
CA SER A 432 7.82 14.41 -5.52
C SER A 432 7.48 12.93 -5.66
N SER A 433 8.51 12.09 -5.76
CA SER A 433 8.34 10.65 -5.95
C SER A 433 9.22 9.87 -5.00
N ILE A 434 8.66 8.84 -4.38
CA ILE A 434 9.43 7.79 -3.69
C ILE A 434 9.70 6.67 -4.68
N ILE A 435 10.96 6.29 -4.80
CA ILE A 435 11.46 5.21 -5.63
C ILE A 435 12.02 4.12 -4.71
N GLY A 436 11.40 2.96 -4.71
CA GLY A 436 11.96 1.75 -4.11
C GLY A 436 12.76 0.99 -5.17
N TRP A 437 14.04 0.72 -4.92
CA TRP A 437 14.92 0.16 -5.95
C TRP A 437 14.94 -1.38 -6.03
N GLY A 438 14.30 -2.09 -5.12
CA GLY A 438 14.25 -3.56 -5.17
C GLY A 438 15.63 -4.26 -5.22
N ILE A 439 15.85 -5.15 -6.17
CA ILE A 439 17.12 -5.91 -6.34
C ILE A 439 18.11 -5.13 -7.20
N ARG A 440 19.04 -4.46 -6.56
CA ARG A 440 20.05 -3.62 -7.18
C ARG A 440 21.31 -4.38 -7.54
N SER A 441 21.95 -3.98 -8.62
CA SER A 441 23.23 -4.55 -9.07
C SER A 441 24.38 -3.62 -8.71
N GLY A 442 25.13 -3.95 -7.63
CA GLY A 442 26.31 -3.20 -7.20
C GLY A 442 26.02 -1.83 -6.58
N ASP A 443 24.79 -1.60 -6.12
CA ASP A 443 24.34 -0.38 -5.47
C ASP A 443 23.63 -0.71 -4.15
N LEU A 444 23.71 0.17 -3.16
CA LEU A 444 23.08 -0.02 -1.84
C LEU A 444 21.85 0.85 -1.63
N ARG A 445 21.50 1.74 -2.56
CA ARG A 445 20.30 2.58 -2.47
C ARG A 445 19.06 1.72 -2.37
N ALA A 446 18.29 1.89 -1.33
CA ALA A 446 17.02 1.20 -1.16
C ALA A 446 15.85 2.11 -1.52
N ILE A 447 15.97 3.39 -1.15
CA ILE A 447 14.95 4.41 -1.36
C ILE A 447 15.64 5.67 -1.90
N THR A 448 14.98 6.30 -2.87
CA THR A 448 15.27 7.67 -3.29
C THR A 448 13.97 8.46 -3.31
N GLU A 449 13.98 9.65 -2.71
CA GLU A 449 12.95 10.65 -2.94
C GLU A 449 13.49 11.68 -3.94
N VAL A 450 12.71 11.94 -4.97
CA VAL A 450 13.06 12.87 -6.04
C VAL A 450 11.97 13.93 -6.14
N ASN A 451 12.37 15.20 -6.10
CA ASN A 451 11.49 16.33 -6.36
C ASN A 451 11.06 16.38 -7.84
N ASP A 452 10.02 17.14 -8.14
CA ASP A 452 9.50 17.31 -9.51
C ASP A 452 10.54 17.88 -10.50
N ASP A 453 11.51 18.64 -10.00
CA ASP A 453 12.64 19.20 -10.77
C ASP A 453 13.80 18.22 -11.00
N GLY A 454 13.67 16.97 -10.54
CA GLY A 454 14.70 15.92 -10.64
C GLY A 454 15.78 15.99 -9.55
N THR A 455 15.71 16.91 -8.60
CA THR A 455 16.66 16.95 -7.48
C THR A 455 16.36 15.87 -6.45
N VAL A 456 17.41 15.23 -5.92
CA VAL A 456 17.28 14.22 -4.87
C VAL A 456 17.05 14.90 -3.52
N ALA A 457 15.88 14.67 -2.92
CA ALA A 457 15.51 15.17 -1.61
C ALA A 457 15.98 14.25 -0.48
N LEU A 458 15.89 12.93 -0.68
CA LEU A 458 16.33 11.94 0.30
C LEU A 458 16.91 10.71 -0.40
N GLU A 459 17.99 10.16 0.14
CA GLU A 459 18.54 8.88 -0.27
C GLU A 459 18.83 8.01 0.96
N LEU A 460 18.23 6.83 1.02
CA LEU A 460 18.45 5.84 2.05
C LEU A 460 19.04 4.57 1.44
N SER A 461 20.14 4.10 2.01
CA SER A 461 20.76 2.81 1.69
C SER A 461 20.48 1.77 2.77
N LEU A 462 20.32 0.52 2.35
CA LEU A 462 20.34 -0.67 3.21
C LEU A 462 21.73 -1.31 3.17
N GLN A 463 22.12 -1.97 4.26
CA GLN A 463 23.35 -2.77 4.29
C GLN A 463 23.39 -3.81 3.15
N ASP A 464 24.60 -4.19 2.81
CA ASP A 464 24.89 -5.25 1.85
C ASP A 464 24.15 -6.53 2.19
N ASN A 465 23.56 -7.32 1.53
CA ASN A 465 22.76 -8.52 1.83
C ASN A 465 21.31 -8.30 2.28
N MET A 466 20.85 -7.06 2.39
CA MET A 466 19.45 -6.76 2.72
C MET A 466 18.73 -6.12 1.54
N LEU A 467 17.50 -6.57 1.30
CA LEU A 467 16.61 -6.06 0.24
C LEU A 467 15.26 -5.69 0.86
N SER A 468 14.58 -4.73 0.25
CA SER A 468 13.15 -4.48 0.44
C SER A 468 12.44 -4.62 -0.89
N TYR A 469 11.32 -5.34 -0.92
CA TYR A 469 10.57 -5.57 -2.14
C TYR A 469 10.05 -4.26 -2.73
N ARG A 470 9.43 -3.42 -1.91
CA ARG A 470 8.97 -2.06 -2.18
C ARG A 470 9.32 -1.15 -1.01
N ALA A 471 9.18 0.15 -1.23
CA ALA A 471 9.31 1.18 -0.20
C ALA A 471 8.29 2.28 -0.45
N PHE A 472 7.68 2.79 0.60
CA PHE A 472 6.62 3.79 0.51
C PHE A 472 6.84 4.92 1.50
N ARG A 473 6.15 6.05 1.27
CA ARG A 473 6.01 7.15 2.22
C ARG A 473 4.54 7.36 2.54
N PHE A 474 4.22 7.40 3.83
CA PHE A 474 2.87 7.72 4.30
C PHE A 474 2.94 8.59 5.55
N ASP A 475 1.89 9.37 5.78
CA ASP A 475 1.60 9.89 7.11
C ASP A 475 1.16 8.74 8.01
N TRP A 476 1.73 8.70 9.21
CA TRP A 476 1.42 7.62 10.15
C TRP A 476 1.45 8.10 11.59
N LYS A 477 0.49 7.63 12.38
CA LYS A 477 0.45 7.87 13.81
C LYS A 477 -0.03 6.60 14.50
N THR A 478 0.75 6.10 15.45
CA THR A 478 0.30 4.96 16.25
C THR A 478 -0.87 5.37 17.16
N ASN A 479 -1.83 4.45 17.34
CA ASN A 479 -2.92 4.60 18.29
C ASN A 479 -2.73 3.74 19.56
N LEU A 480 -1.59 3.07 19.70
CA LEU A 480 -1.30 2.25 20.89
C LEU A 480 -1.27 3.09 22.16
N PHE A 481 -0.60 4.23 22.11
CA PHE A 481 -0.60 5.28 23.12
C PHE A 481 -0.37 6.63 22.44
N ILE A 482 -0.81 7.70 23.09
CA ILE A 482 -0.69 9.06 22.56
C ILE A 482 -0.12 10.00 23.62
N ALA A 483 0.60 11.03 23.18
CA ALA A 483 0.95 12.17 24.01
C ALA A 483 -0.19 13.19 23.95
N ASP A 484 -0.58 13.72 25.08
CA ASP A 484 -1.66 14.70 25.22
C ASP A 484 -1.18 15.89 26.08
N PRO A 485 -0.98 17.07 25.46
CA PRO A 485 -1.04 17.37 24.02
C PRO A 485 0.06 16.66 23.21
N ASP A 486 -0.08 16.58 21.88
CA ASP A 486 0.90 15.96 20.96
C ASP A 486 2.03 16.90 20.55
N SER A 487 2.01 18.12 21.05
CA SER A 487 3.03 19.14 20.86
C SER A 487 3.17 20.03 22.09
N ILE A 488 4.39 20.48 22.40
CA ILE A 488 4.69 21.39 23.50
C ILE A 488 5.44 22.59 22.98
N PHE A 489 4.97 23.77 23.39
CA PHE A 489 5.59 25.06 23.12
C PHE A 489 6.00 25.72 24.42
N PHE A 490 7.30 25.86 24.64
CA PHE A 490 7.83 26.60 25.78
C PHE A 490 7.78 28.10 25.48
N GLU A 491 7.28 28.89 26.44
CA GLU A 491 7.36 30.33 26.37
C GLU A 491 8.82 30.80 26.33
N SER A 492 9.02 32.05 25.89
CA SER A 492 10.37 32.62 25.83
C SER A 492 10.98 32.73 27.22
N ILE A 493 12.20 32.24 27.37
CA ILE A 493 13.01 32.33 28.61
C ILE A 493 14.43 32.85 28.29
N GLU A 494 15.12 33.37 29.30
CA GLU A 494 16.52 33.79 29.15
C GLU A 494 17.46 32.58 28.96
N VAL A 495 18.59 32.82 28.27
CA VAL A 495 19.62 31.78 28.09
C VAL A 495 20.15 31.34 29.44
N GLY A 496 20.15 30.05 29.68
CA GLY A 496 20.59 29.41 30.92
C GLY A 496 19.48 29.19 31.97
N ASP A 497 18.37 29.92 31.86
CA ASP A 497 17.19 29.62 32.66
C ASP A 497 16.49 28.33 32.20
N SER A 498 15.54 27.85 32.96
CA SER A 498 14.80 26.64 32.57
C SER A 498 13.32 26.76 32.86
N SER A 499 12.51 26.19 31.99
CA SER A 499 11.05 26.03 32.14
C SER A 499 10.69 24.56 32.09
N THR A 500 9.65 24.17 32.84
CA THR A 500 9.19 22.79 32.94
C THR A 500 7.68 22.72 32.62
N ILE A 501 7.30 21.79 31.77
CA ILE A 501 5.89 21.54 31.38
C ILE A 501 5.57 20.08 31.63
N TYR A 502 4.30 19.78 31.90
CA TYR A 502 3.77 18.44 32.04
C TYR A 502 2.83 18.12 30.87
N PHE A 503 2.93 16.92 30.33
CA PHE A 503 1.96 16.35 29.40
C PHE A 503 1.56 14.95 29.89
N ASN A 504 0.44 14.43 29.40
CA ASN A 504 0.02 13.07 29.74
C ASN A 504 0.40 12.10 28.61
N LEU A 505 0.91 10.95 28.99
CA LEU A 505 0.96 9.80 28.09
C LEU A 505 -0.27 8.92 28.37
N VAL A 506 -1.13 8.78 27.37
CA VAL A 506 -2.43 8.10 27.46
C VAL A 506 -2.39 6.79 26.70
N SER A 507 -2.76 5.68 27.33
CA SER A 507 -2.85 4.36 26.69
C SER A 507 -4.25 4.15 26.10
N ASN A 508 -4.31 3.74 24.83
CA ASN A 508 -5.52 3.25 24.17
C ASN A 508 -5.59 1.71 24.13
N SER A 509 -4.62 1.06 24.75
CA SER A 509 -4.51 -0.40 24.77
C SER A 509 -5.27 -1.03 25.93
N ALA A 510 -5.87 -2.20 25.70
CA ALA A 510 -6.42 -3.07 26.74
C ALA A 510 -5.32 -3.70 27.63
N ASN A 511 -4.07 -3.62 27.24
CA ASN A 511 -2.91 -4.07 28.00
C ASN A 511 -2.12 -2.87 28.50
N SER A 512 -1.42 -3.04 29.63
CA SER A 512 -0.47 -2.04 30.11
C SER A 512 0.71 -1.93 29.13
N ILE A 513 1.27 -0.72 29.00
CA ILE A 513 2.35 -0.40 28.09
C ILE A 513 3.57 -0.02 28.93
N ASN A 514 4.71 -0.66 28.67
CA ASN A 514 5.97 -0.32 29.30
C ASN A 514 6.70 0.72 28.47
N ILE A 515 6.89 1.93 28.99
CA ILE A 515 7.71 2.96 28.34
C ILE A 515 9.16 2.74 28.78
N THR A 516 10.01 2.51 27.81
CA THR A 516 11.41 2.08 28.02
C THR A 516 12.41 3.21 27.90
N SER A 517 12.16 4.18 27.02
CA SER A 517 13.07 5.30 26.80
C SER A 517 12.39 6.52 26.19
N PHE A 518 13.06 7.65 26.34
CA PHE A 518 12.80 8.89 25.63
C PHE A 518 14.03 9.23 24.79
N TYR A 519 13.83 9.71 23.58
CA TYR A 519 14.92 10.13 22.70
C TYR A 519 14.55 11.43 21.99
N ASN A 520 15.47 12.37 22.00
CA ASN A 520 15.43 13.63 21.27
C ASN A 520 16.87 14.04 20.89
N THR A 521 17.02 14.91 19.92
CA THR A 521 18.34 15.27 19.37
C THR A 521 18.91 16.54 19.97
N ASP A 522 18.06 17.48 20.38
CA ASP A 522 18.48 18.79 20.91
C ASP A 522 18.63 18.72 22.44
N SER A 523 19.83 18.98 22.91
CA SER A 523 20.18 18.99 24.34
C SER A 523 19.48 20.08 25.17
N ALA A 524 18.85 21.06 24.53
CA ALA A 524 18.02 22.05 25.22
C ALA A 524 16.77 21.43 25.87
N TYR A 525 16.33 20.25 25.39
CA TYR A 525 15.22 19.52 25.96
C TYR A 525 15.68 18.32 26.76
N SER A 526 15.04 18.06 27.90
CA SER A 526 15.29 16.86 28.70
C SER A 526 14.02 16.38 29.42
N VAL A 527 13.69 15.10 29.32
CA VAL A 527 12.60 14.49 30.08
C VAL A 527 13.12 14.20 31.49
N LEU A 528 12.39 14.66 32.50
CA LEU A 528 12.74 14.45 33.91
C LEU A 528 12.09 13.21 34.51
N THR A 529 11.02 12.70 33.89
CA THR A 529 10.36 11.46 34.30
C THR A 529 11.29 10.27 34.08
N ALA A 530 11.57 9.51 35.13
CA ALA A 530 12.45 8.35 35.06
C ALA A 530 11.82 7.21 34.25
N VAL A 531 12.63 6.50 33.45
CA VAL A 531 12.27 5.29 32.71
C VAL A 531 13.04 4.09 33.25
N PRO A 532 12.53 2.83 33.12
CA PRO A 532 11.23 2.48 32.54
C PRO A 532 10.06 2.69 33.50
N PHE A 533 8.85 2.88 32.97
CA PHE A 533 7.61 2.92 33.76
C PHE A 533 6.44 2.32 32.96
N ILE A 534 5.36 2.00 33.67
CA ILE A 534 4.16 1.39 33.09
C ILE A 534 3.04 2.43 32.97
N VAL A 535 2.47 2.56 31.76
CA VAL A 535 1.18 3.21 31.53
C VAL A 535 0.10 2.13 31.67
N PRO A 536 -0.86 2.27 32.61
CA PRO A 536 -1.90 1.26 32.80
C PRO A 536 -2.80 1.14 31.55
N ALA A 537 -3.45 -0.01 31.39
CA ALA A 537 -4.45 -0.20 30.35
C ALA A 537 -5.53 0.88 30.43
N PHE A 538 -5.80 1.57 29.31
CA PHE A 538 -6.71 2.72 29.21
C PHE A 538 -6.45 3.83 30.25
N GLY A 539 -5.24 3.86 30.81
CA GLY A 539 -4.82 4.82 31.83
C GLY A 539 -3.94 5.92 31.26
N LYS A 540 -3.51 6.82 32.15
CA LYS A 540 -2.59 7.90 31.82
C LYS A 540 -1.52 8.09 32.88
N VAL A 541 -0.35 8.60 32.44
CA VAL A 541 0.79 8.94 33.31
C VAL A 541 1.28 10.34 32.92
N PRO A 542 1.45 11.27 33.89
CA PRO A 542 2.04 12.58 33.61
C PRO A 542 3.54 12.44 33.39
N ILE A 543 4.03 13.11 32.37
CA ILE A 543 5.44 13.17 31.98
C ILE A 543 5.93 14.58 32.15
N GLU A 544 7.07 14.75 32.80
CA GLU A 544 7.70 16.01 33.05
C GLU A 544 8.84 16.27 32.07
N ILE A 545 8.78 17.37 31.32
CA ILE A 545 9.81 17.78 30.35
C ILE A 545 10.29 19.18 30.67
N LYS A 546 11.61 19.37 30.57
CA LYS A 546 12.31 20.63 30.81
C LYS A 546 12.94 21.14 29.53
N PHE A 547 12.79 22.45 29.30
CA PHE A 547 13.52 23.23 28.30
C PHE A 547 14.55 24.11 29.01
N LYS A 548 15.81 24.03 28.58
CA LYS A 548 16.93 24.85 29.09
C LYS A 548 17.82 25.24 27.91
N PRO A 549 17.56 26.37 27.25
CA PRO A 549 18.34 26.82 26.13
C PRO A 549 19.76 27.24 26.58
N PHE A 550 20.74 26.97 25.74
CA PHE A 550 22.15 27.25 25.98
C PHE A 550 22.68 28.42 25.11
N GLU A 551 21.89 28.90 24.15
CA GLU A 551 22.17 30.01 23.28
C GLU A 551 20.88 30.77 22.91
N GLU A 552 21.02 31.94 22.29
CA GLU A 552 19.85 32.66 21.78
C GLU A 552 19.32 32.04 20.50
N GLY A 553 18.00 31.95 20.36
CA GLY A 553 17.38 31.45 19.14
C GLY A 553 16.06 30.74 19.33
N TYR A 554 15.64 30.09 18.26
CA TYR A 554 14.47 29.23 18.20
C TYR A 554 14.93 27.77 18.16
N PHE A 555 14.40 26.97 19.08
CA PHE A 555 14.69 25.55 19.24
C PHE A 555 13.48 24.74 18.77
N LYS A 556 13.70 23.73 17.95
CA LYS A 556 12.67 22.78 17.51
C LYS A 556 13.26 21.37 17.51
N ASP A 557 12.55 20.42 18.11
CA ASP A 557 12.95 19.01 18.14
C ASP A 557 11.73 18.09 18.12
N ILE A 558 11.97 16.80 17.98
CA ILE A 558 10.97 15.74 18.07
C ILE A 558 11.35 14.81 19.21
N LEU A 559 10.46 14.67 20.18
CA LEU A 559 10.60 13.70 21.24
C LEU A 559 10.02 12.35 20.79
N HIS A 560 10.83 11.33 20.75
CA HIS A 560 10.43 9.95 20.55
C HIS A 560 10.16 9.30 21.91
N ILE A 561 8.93 8.91 22.18
CA ILE A 561 8.49 8.22 23.37
C ILE A 561 8.37 6.75 23.01
N ARG A 562 9.19 5.88 23.61
CA ARG A 562 9.41 4.52 23.13
C ARG A 562 8.90 3.44 24.08
N SER A 563 8.30 2.41 23.48
CA SER A 563 7.96 1.14 24.11
C SER A 563 8.69 0.03 23.35
N ASP A 564 9.79 -0.43 23.91
CA ASP A 564 10.66 -1.42 23.26
C ASP A 564 10.54 -2.80 23.93
N THR A 565 10.69 -3.84 23.13
CA THR A 565 10.92 -5.22 23.54
C THR A 565 12.20 -5.73 22.88
N GLU A 566 12.62 -6.96 23.16
CA GLU A 566 13.79 -7.56 22.49
C GLU A 566 13.65 -7.64 20.95
N THR A 567 12.43 -7.66 20.46
CA THR A 567 12.15 -7.90 19.02
C THR A 567 11.34 -6.81 18.35
N SER A 568 10.87 -5.80 19.08
CA SER A 568 10.00 -4.76 18.53
C SER A 568 10.14 -3.41 19.22
N ARG A 569 9.83 -2.36 18.51
CA ARG A 569 9.69 -0.97 18.98
C ARG A 569 8.39 -0.38 18.51
N VAL A 570 7.72 0.38 19.38
CA VAL A 570 6.67 1.33 19.04
C VAL A 570 7.01 2.68 19.64
N ALA A 571 7.08 3.72 18.83
CA ALA A 571 7.33 5.08 19.27
C ALA A 571 6.18 6.02 18.91
N GLN A 572 5.79 6.86 19.87
CA GLN A 572 4.96 8.03 19.65
C GLN A 572 5.87 9.24 19.51
N LEU A 573 5.61 10.09 18.52
CA LEU A 573 6.34 11.32 18.32
C LEU A 573 5.57 12.50 18.89
N MET A 574 6.30 13.46 19.48
CA MET A 574 5.77 14.71 20.01
C MET A 574 6.67 15.86 19.57
N ILE A 575 6.07 16.94 19.06
CA ILE A 575 6.78 18.15 18.66
C ILE A 575 7.17 18.95 19.90
N LEU A 576 8.42 19.36 19.99
CA LEU A 576 8.95 20.26 20.98
C LEU A 576 9.37 21.58 20.30
N ALA A 577 8.96 22.69 20.84
CA ALA A 577 9.44 24.00 20.41
C ALA A 577 9.64 24.93 21.60
N GLY A 578 10.66 25.79 21.52
CA GLY A 578 10.95 26.79 22.52
C GLY A 578 11.82 27.90 21.94
N ARG A 579 11.92 29.02 22.64
CA ARG A 579 12.73 30.14 22.18
C ARG A 579 13.37 30.91 23.34
N THR A 580 14.47 31.61 23.04
CA THR A 580 15.02 32.62 23.91
C THR A 580 14.79 34.00 23.26
N ASP A 581 14.55 35.00 24.11
CA ASP A 581 14.38 36.36 23.60
C ASP A 581 14.92 37.38 24.56
N SER A 582 15.93 38.17 24.11
CA SER A 582 16.51 39.26 24.87
C SER A 582 15.84 40.60 24.58
N THR A 583 14.96 40.68 23.62
CA THR A 583 14.26 41.91 23.25
C THR A 583 12.87 41.64 22.77
N ILE A 584 11.83 41.76 23.63
CA ILE A 584 10.49 41.96 23.12
C ILE A 584 9.58 42.83 23.90
N SER A 585 9.18 43.85 23.19
CA SER A 585 7.83 44.38 23.15
C SER A 585 6.94 43.43 22.35
N SER A 586 5.90 42.89 23.03
CA SER A 586 4.66 42.36 22.50
C SER A 586 4.52 42.23 20.97
N ILE A 587 4.87 41.08 20.38
CA ILE A 587 4.33 40.64 19.08
C ILE A 587 4.33 39.09 19.03
N ASP A 588 3.12 38.55 18.98
CA ASP A 588 2.68 37.31 18.40
C ASP A 588 3.25 35.93 18.84
N ASN A 589 2.46 35.24 19.63
CA ASN A 589 2.38 33.77 19.62
C ASN A 589 1.90 33.28 18.24
N GLN A 590 2.81 33.16 17.28
CA GLN A 590 2.49 32.52 16.01
C GLN A 590 3.50 31.38 15.76
N ALA A 591 2.99 30.17 15.74
CA ALA A 591 3.63 29.08 15.02
C ALA A 591 4.02 29.63 13.64
N VAL A 592 5.27 29.41 13.20
CA VAL A 592 5.65 29.77 11.83
C VAL A 592 4.91 28.83 10.91
N VAL A 593 3.72 29.26 10.51
CA VAL A 593 2.91 28.59 9.50
C VAL A 593 3.56 28.92 8.17
N SER A 594 4.07 27.92 7.48
CA SER A 594 4.78 28.07 6.21
C SER A 594 3.85 27.95 5.00
N GLU A 595 2.64 27.40 5.16
CA GLU A 595 1.69 27.16 4.07
C GLU A 595 0.24 27.35 4.52
N PHE A 596 -0.67 27.53 3.55
CA PHE A 596 -2.10 27.44 3.80
C PHE A 596 -2.49 25.99 3.92
N ARG A 597 -3.31 25.64 4.93
CA ARG A 597 -3.79 24.26 5.13
C ARG A 597 -5.17 24.26 5.78
N LEU A 598 -6.00 23.31 5.35
CA LEU A 598 -7.29 22.98 5.96
C LEU A 598 -7.23 21.53 6.43
N GLU A 599 -7.43 21.31 7.74
CA GLU A 599 -7.47 19.97 8.30
C GLU A 599 -8.84 19.33 8.14
N GLN A 600 -8.87 18.00 8.17
CA GLN A 600 -10.13 17.26 8.29
C GLN A 600 -10.74 17.52 9.67
N ASN A 601 -12.03 17.85 9.71
CA ASN A 601 -12.72 18.07 10.98
C ASN A 601 -12.66 16.82 11.87
N TYR A 602 -12.54 17.03 13.17
CA TYR A 602 -12.51 15.94 14.14
C TYR A 602 -13.45 16.23 15.32
N PRO A 603 -14.28 15.23 15.72
CA PRO A 603 -14.46 13.92 15.08
C PRO A 603 -15.15 14.01 13.70
N ASN A 604 -14.93 13.00 12.82
CA ASN A 604 -15.65 12.81 11.56
C ASN A 604 -15.76 11.30 11.25
N PRO A 605 -16.95 10.67 11.34
CA PRO A 605 -18.27 11.27 11.58
C PRO A 605 -18.42 11.95 12.95
N PHE A 606 -19.33 12.95 13.06
CA PHE A 606 -19.54 13.72 14.29
C PHE A 606 -21.01 13.76 14.74
N ASN A 607 -21.26 14.04 16.04
CA ASN A 607 -22.60 14.12 16.62
C ASN A 607 -22.62 15.03 17.87
N PRO A 608 -23.30 16.17 17.87
CA PRO A 608 -23.55 17.04 16.73
C PRO A 608 -22.41 18.06 16.53
N ILE A 609 -21.34 18.02 17.34
CA ILE A 609 -20.26 19.00 17.39
C ILE A 609 -18.97 18.40 16.82
N THR A 610 -18.23 19.23 16.07
CA THR A 610 -16.90 18.90 15.54
C THR A 610 -16.03 20.13 15.46
N THR A 611 -14.71 19.97 15.51
CA THR A 611 -13.73 21.04 15.36
C THR A 611 -13.11 21.00 13.98
N ILE A 612 -12.99 22.16 13.33
CA ILE A 612 -12.26 22.37 12.07
C ILE A 612 -11.03 23.19 12.39
N GLN A 613 -9.85 22.66 12.05
CA GLN A 613 -8.58 23.35 12.18
C GLN A 613 -8.10 23.83 10.80
N TYR A 614 -7.53 25.04 10.72
CA TYR A 614 -6.92 25.57 9.52
C TYR A 614 -5.73 26.46 9.87
N GLN A 615 -4.82 26.64 8.91
CA GLN A 615 -3.64 27.48 9.09
C GLN A 615 -3.41 28.42 7.89
N ILE A 616 -2.86 29.59 8.18
CA ILE A 616 -2.54 30.60 7.18
C ILE A 616 -1.13 31.14 7.40
N PRO A 617 -0.25 31.14 6.38
CA PRO A 617 1.15 31.56 6.53
C PRO A 617 1.35 33.07 6.52
N VAL A 618 0.38 33.82 6.01
CA VAL A 618 0.41 35.28 5.90
C VAL A 618 -0.93 35.87 6.30
N THR A 619 -0.95 37.15 6.71
CA THR A 619 -2.21 37.83 7.02
C THR A 619 -3.08 37.93 5.78
N GLU A 620 -4.26 37.26 5.80
CA GLU A 620 -5.14 37.17 4.65
C GLU A 620 -6.62 37.20 5.05
N TRP A 621 -7.51 37.48 4.08
CA TRP A 621 -8.95 37.36 4.27
C TRP A 621 -9.35 35.90 4.19
N VAL A 622 -9.96 35.36 5.26
CA VAL A 622 -10.33 33.96 5.38
C VAL A 622 -11.84 33.81 5.33
N THR A 623 -12.31 32.88 4.51
CA THR A 623 -13.71 32.41 4.53
C THR A 623 -13.75 30.89 4.71
N ILE A 624 -14.66 30.43 5.59
CA ILE A 624 -15.02 29.00 5.71
C ILE A 624 -16.53 28.89 5.62
N ASN A 625 -17.01 28.24 4.57
CA ASN A 625 -18.42 28.07 4.29
C ASN A 625 -18.80 26.59 4.28
N VAL A 626 -19.95 26.24 4.83
CA VAL A 626 -20.50 24.87 4.84
C VAL A 626 -21.57 24.74 3.75
N TYR A 627 -21.54 23.63 3.02
CA TYR A 627 -22.41 23.30 1.91
C TYR A 627 -23.12 21.97 2.11
N ASP A 628 -24.34 21.84 1.57
CA ASP A 628 -25.02 20.55 1.46
C ASP A 628 -24.42 19.70 0.30
N ALA A 629 -24.92 18.47 0.15
CA ALA A 629 -24.49 17.55 -0.91
C ALA A 629 -24.83 18.02 -2.34
N LEU A 630 -25.71 19.04 -2.49
CA LEU A 630 -26.07 19.64 -3.77
C LEU A 630 -25.23 20.90 -4.08
N GLY A 631 -24.36 21.31 -3.14
CA GLY A 631 -23.52 22.49 -3.29
C GLY A 631 -24.18 23.80 -2.86
N ASN A 632 -25.34 23.77 -2.20
CA ASN A 632 -25.97 24.96 -1.65
C ASN A 632 -25.25 25.37 -0.37
N GLU A 633 -24.91 26.64 -0.24
CA GLU A 633 -24.32 27.17 1.00
C GLU A 633 -25.35 27.18 2.12
N ILE A 634 -24.99 26.57 3.26
CA ILE A 634 -25.85 26.45 4.46
C ILE A 634 -25.46 27.50 5.49
N LEU A 635 -24.15 27.67 5.69
CA LEU A 635 -23.62 28.50 6.78
C LEU A 635 -22.21 28.98 6.45
N THR A 636 -21.91 30.22 6.88
CA THR A 636 -20.55 30.77 6.91
C THR A 636 -20.01 30.69 8.33
N LEU A 637 -18.92 29.95 8.54
CA LEU A 637 -18.26 29.79 9.83
C LEU A 637 -17.23 30.89 10.10
N VAL A 638 -16.48 31.28 9.06
CA VAL A 638 -15.46 32.34 9.11
C VAL A 638 -15.64 33.26 7.91
N ASN A 639 -15.56 34.57 8.12
CA ASN A 639 -15.51 35.59 7.07
C ASN A 639 -14.85 36.85 7.60
N GLU A 640 -13.55 36.77 7.83
CA GLU A 640 -12.78 37.90 8.39
C GLU A 640 -11.31 37.84 8.03
N LYS A 641 -10.60 38.96 8.23
CA LYS A 641 -9.17 39.02 8.05
C LYS A 641 -8.43 38.42 9.25
N LYS A 642 -7.68 37.34 9.02
CA LYS A 642 -6.87 36.63 10.02
C LYS A 642 -5.39 36.95 9.81
N ARG A 643 -4.61 37.02 10.90
CA ARG A 643 -3.14 37.07 10.82
C ARG A 643 -2.58 35.68 10.50
N ALA A 644 -1.28 35.61 10.13
CA ALA A 644 -0.62 34.31 10.02
C ALA A 644 -0.77 33.52 11.34
N GLY A 645 -1.10 32.24 11.28
CA GLY A 645 -1.34 31.43 12.48
C GLY A 645 -2.19 30.17 12.20
N ILE A 646 -2.34 29.36 13.25
CA ILE A 646 -3.21 28.18 13.27
C ILE A 646 -4.48 28.58 14.01
N TYR A 647 -5.63 28.17 13.51
CA TYR A 647 -6.95 28.51 14.01
C TYR A 647 -7.82 27.26 14.11
N GLU A 648 -8.66 27.24 15.12
CA GLU A 648 -9.69 26.25 15.31
C GLU A 648 -11.08 26.90 15.37
N ILE A 649 -12.08 26.23 14.82
CA ILE A 649 -13.46 26.65 14.89
C ILE A 649 -14.35 25.44 15.19
N GLU A 650 -15.21 25.59 16.17
CA GLU A 650 -16.22 24.60 16.50
C GLU A 650 -17.43 24.75 15.56
N PHE A 651 -17.89 23.64 15.02
CA PHE A 651 -19.08 23.56 14.19
C PHE A 651 -20.14 22.69 14.88
N ASP A 652 -21.27 23.30 15.20
CA ASP A 652 -22.45 22.63 15.75
C ASP A 652 -23.49 22.34 14.66
N GLY A 653 -23.60 21.07 14.27
CA GLY A 653 -24.57 20.54 13.32
C GLY A 653 -25.95 20.19 13.94
N SER A 654 -26.27 20.62 15.16
CA SER A 654 -27.53 20.27 15.86
C SER A 654 -28.81 20.63 15.09
N LEU A 655 -28.75 21.65 14.23
CA LEU A 655 -29.89 22.09 13.40
C LEU A 655 -29.94 21.41 12.03
N LEU A 656 -28.94 20.63 11.67
CA LEU A 656 -28.85 19.94 10.36
C LEU A 656 -29.34 18.48 10.51
N SER A 657 -29.78 17.88 9.41
CA SER A 657 -30.12 16.46 9.34
C SER A 657 -28.86 15.60 9.26
N SER A 658 -28.91 14.32 9.70
CA SER A 658 -27.84 13.37 9.42
C SER A 658 -27.58 13.31 7.92
N GLY A 659 -26.30 13.35 7.51
CA GLY A 659 -25.95 13.38 6.11
C GLY A 659 -24.51 13.81 5.83
N ILE A 660 -24.21 13.92 4.55
CA ILE A 660 -22.91 14.38 4.05
C ILE A 660 -23.02 15.88 3.77
N TYR A 661 -22.03 16.62 4.26
CA TYR A 661 -21.83 18.04 4.03
C TYR A 661 -20.38 18.28 3.60
N PHE A 662 -20.09 19.49 3.11
CA PHE A 662 -18.74 19.91 2.74
C PHE A 662 -18.44 21.26 3.37
N TYR A 663 -17.21 21.51 3.75
CA TYR A 663 -16.76 22.86 4.10
C TYR A 663 -15.61 23.27 3.19
N ARG A 664 -15.68 24.51 2.73
CA ARG A 664 -14.68 25.11 1.85
C ARG A 664 -13.96 26.22 2.58
N PHE A 665 -12.66 26.11 2.66
CA PHE A 665 -11.74 27.13 3.10
C PHE A 665 -11.24 27.92 1.89
N GLN A 666 -11.18 29.24 2.01
CA GLN A 666 -10.52 30.12 1.04
C GLN A 666 -9.74 31.19 1.78
N ALA A 667 -8.47 31.42 1.38
CA ALA A 667 -7.60 32.47 1.87
C ALA A 667 -6.73 32.96 0.70
N GLY A 668 -7.00 34.18 0.19
CA GLY A 668 -6.40 34.67 -1.05
C GLY A 668 -6.71 33.76 -2.24
N GLU A 669 -5.66 33.31 -2.93
CA GLU A 669 -5.78 32.38 -4.07
C GLU A 669 -5.95 30.91 -3.62
N TYR A 670 -5.59 30.58 -2.38
CA TYR A 670 -5.68 29.22 -1.85
C TYR A 670 -7.13 28.83 -1.56
N LYS A 671 -7.50 27.60 -2.00
CA LYS A 671 -8.80 27.00 -1.74
C LYS A 671 -8.63 25.51 -1.45
N ASP A 672 -9.34 25.03 -0.42
CA ASP A 672 -9.44 23.62 -0.11
C ASP A 672 -10.85 23.26 0.37
N VAL A 673 -11.27 22.00 0.18
CA VAL A 673 -12.60 21.49 0.51
C VAL A 673 -12.47 20.15 1.21
N LYS A 674 -13.14 20.02 2.35
CA LYS A 674 -13.20 18.75 3.09
C LYS A 674 -14.66 18.31 3.30
N LYS A 675 -14.83 17.02 3.57
CA LYS A 675 -16.12 16.38 3.77
C LYS A 675 -16.47 16.26 5.26
N LEU A 676 -17.69 16.64 5.64
CA LEU A 676 -18.30 16.44 6.95
C LEU A 676 -19.30 15.29 6.89
N ILE A 677 -19.32 14.40 7.87
CA ILE A 677 -20.34 13.36 8.03
C ILE A 677 -21.03 13.54 9.39
N LEU A 678 -22.28 14.01 9.37
CA LEU A 678 -23.10 14.17 10.57
C LEU A 678 -23.94 12.92 10.79
N LEU A 679 -23.82 12.32 11.95
CA LEU A 679 -24.62 11.19 12.41
C LEU A 679 -25.36 11.60 13.69
N LYS A 680 -26.68 11.68 13.64
CA LYS A 680 -27.54 11.89 14.79
C LYS A 680 -28.16 10.59 15.25
#